data_4de4f9a82b24a6fe568a3445403b35be
#
_entry.id   4de4f9a82b24a6fe568a3445403b35be
#
_cell.length_a   1.000
_cell.length_b   1.000
_cell.length_c   1.000
_cell.angle_alpha   90.00
_cell.angle_beta   90.00
_cell.angle_gamma   90.00
#
_symmetry.space_group_name_H-M   'P 1'
#
loop_
_entity.id
_entity.type
_entity.pdbx_description
1 polymer ?
#
loop_
_entity_poly.entity_id
_entity_poly.type
_entity_poly.pdbx_seq_one_letter_code
_entity_poly.pdbx_strand_id
1 'polypeptide(L)'
;MARSTKQDGSKSRVKARELAEAVRDYAARSGNATFNYKQVSYAIGAEGAKVQRAVAMMLAEMAFDGDLVEVEPGKYKTLTRTTETTGTFVRRSNGKNSVITDQDAETIFVAERNSMHALNGDKVRVVIAARRRGAEPEAEVVEIIEEKEQVFIGTLKVEKYFAYLLTDSKFLATDIFIPRNRLKGGRSGDKAIVRIVEWKDDDKNPRGEVVDILGQTGENQAEMHAILAEYGLPYHYPENVEKAAEKIDAGITPEVIAARVDMRDTVTFTIDPRDAKDFDDALSIRKLPNGNFEVGVHIADVTHYVTPGTLLDREAASRATSVYLVDRVVPMLPEHLSNGICSLRPDEEKLTFSCIFEMDSSARVVNSRIARTVIRSNRRFTYEEAQEIIETGKGDYADEVLELDRLAKILRKERFAQGAVEFDRAEVRFEIDETGRPVSVYFKESKDANKLIEEFMLLANRTVAETIGRPAGKKKPKAFVYRVHDMPDPGKLADLAKLSRTFGYKVRESGSARDVNRSINKMLSEVKGRGEENFLSTLAIRSMAKAVYSTVNIGHYGLAFDYYTHFTSPIRRYPDMMVHRLLEKYLAGGRSVNAGKLEEECKHCSEMEQLAANAERSSIKYKQVEYMTEHLGQDYEGVISGVTEWGLYVELNENLCEGLVPVRDLADDYYDFDDKNHCLVGRRGGVRYRLGDNVKVRVARADLDKKQLDFVLVDDSGRPQNERPKSVREALATSGKQRNSRRSPKKCNRPRRK
;
A
#
# COMPACT_ATOMS: atom_id res chain seq x y z
N MET A 1 -20.62 -71.07 14.27
CA MET A 1 -20.20 -70.83 12.86
C MET A 1 -20.55 -69.40 12.48
N ALA A 2 -19.63 -68.45 12.70
CA ALA A 2 -19.69 -67.10 12.15
C ALA A 2 -18.37 -66.34 12.43
N ARG A 3 -17.29 -66.73 11.75
CA ARG A 3 -16.00 -66.02 11.74
C ARG A 3 -15.24 -66.31 10.45
N SER A 4 -15.76 -65.82 9.28
CA SER A 4 -15.00 -66.00 8.01
C SER A 4 -15.30 -64.94 6.94
N THR A 5 -16.02 -63.85 7.20
CA THR A 5 -16.43 -62.93 6.14
C THR A 5 -15.77 -61.52 6.21
N LYS A 6 -14.92 -61.23 7.22
CA LYS A 6 -14.28 -59.89 7.33
C LYS A 6 -12.84 -59.81 6.78
N GLN A 7 -12.16 -60.92 6.55
CA GLN A 7 -10.78 -60.91 6.01
C GLN A 7 -10.73 -60.88 4.49
N ASP A 8 -11.74 -61.34 3.78
CA ASP A 8 -11.76 -61.38 2.31
C ASP A 8 -12.10 -59.98 1.70
N GLY A 9 -12.88 -59.17 2.40
CA GLY A 9 -13.23 -57.81 1.94
C GLY A 9 -12.08 -56.83 1.97
N SER A 10 -11.11 -56.99 2.90
CA SER A 10 -9.96 -56.07 3.02
C SER A 10 -8.89 -56.41 1.97
N LYS A 11 -8.61 -57.67 1.74
CA LYS A 11 -7.69 -58.12 0.67
C LYS A 11 -8.18 -57.83 -0.75
N SER A 12 -9.51 -57.87 -0.97
CA SER A 12 -10.14 -57.47 -2.24
C SER A 12 -10.07 -55.98 -2.49
N ARG A 13 -10.26 -55.14 -1.45
CA ARG A 13 -10.14 -53.68 -1.55
C ARG A 13 -8.67 -53.22 -1.79
N VAL A 14 -7.70 -53.83 -1.16
CA VAL A 14 -6.27 -53.52 -1.36
C VAL A 14 -5.88 -53.84 -2.79
N LYS A 15 -6.22 -55.02 -3.31
CA LYS A 15 -5.98 -55.43 -4.71
C LYS A 15 -6.65 -54.48 -5.73
N ALA A 16 -7.88 -54.01 -5.45
CA ALA A 16 -8.59 -53.08 -6.34
C ALA A 16 -7.90 -51.70 -6.38
N ARG A 17 -7.37 -51.22 -5.24
CA ARG A 17 -6.64 -49.98 -5.15
C ARG A 17 -5.29 -50.02 -5.84
N GLU A 18 -4.54 -51.11 -5.69
CA GLU A 18 -3.28 -51.33 -6.37
C GLU A 18 -3.49 -51.43 -7.90
N LEU A 19 -4.57 -52.08 -8.36
CA LEU A 19 -4.92 -52.15 -9.78
C LEU A 19 -5.28 -50.78 -10.35
N ALA A 20 -6.04 -49.95 -9.60
CA ALA A 20 -6.41 -48.63 -10.03
C ALA A 20 -5.17 -47.69 -10.13
N GLU A 21 -4.23 -47.84 -9.22
CA GLU A 21 -2.99 -47.09 -9.20
C GLU A 21 -2.10 -47.48 -10.40
N ALA A 22 -1.97 -48.76 -10.68
CA ALA A 22 -1.21 -49.27 -11.85
C ALA A 22 -1.84 -48.82 -13.20
N VAL A 23 -3.18 -48.77 -13.31
CA VAL A 23 -3.88 -48.25 -14.51
C VAL A 23 -3.60 -46.76 -14.70
N ARG A 24 -3.64 -45.97 -13.63
CA ARG A 24 -3.34 -44.52 -13.67
C ARG A 24 -1.89 -44.27 -14.06
N ASP A 25 -0.96 -45.04 -13.48
CA ASP A 25 0.47 -44.93 -13.79
C ASP A 25 0.76 -45.25 -15.24
N TYR A 26 0.11 -46.30 -15.81
CA TYR A 26 0.23 -46.60 -17.22
C TYR A 26 -0.31 -45.46 -18.09
N ALA A 27 -1.51 -44.95 -17.79
CA ALA A 27 -2.08 -43.85 -18.51
C ALA A 27 -1.16 -42.63 -18.50
N ALA A 28 -0.62 -42.23 -17.32
CA ALA A 28 0.31 -41.13 -17.18
C ALA A 28 1.60 -41.28 -18.01
N ARG A 29 2.13 -42.52 -18.11
CA ARG A 29 3.35 -42.80 -18.90
C ARG A 29 3.11 -42.91 -20.42
N SER A 30 1.85 -43.13 -20.84
CA SER A 30 1.49 -43.32 -22.25
C SER A 30 1.50 -42.02 -23.07
N GLY A 31 1.56 -40.85 -22.42
CA GLY A 31 1.66 -39.55 -23.07
C GLY A 31 0.55 -39.34 -24.11
N ASN A 32 0.93 -38.98 -25.32
CA ASN A 32 0.02 -38.76 -26.45
C ASN A 32 -0.43 -40.03 -27.20
N ALA A 33 0.03 -41.22 -26.79
CA ALA A 33 -0.34 -42.45 -27.46
C ALA A 33 -1.75 -42.91 -27.09
N THR A 34 -2.48 -43.47 -28.08
CA THR A 34 -3.77 -44.12 -27.84
C THR A 34 -3.56 -45.56 -27.34
N PHE A 35 -4.33 -45.95 -26.34
CA PHE A 35 -4.27 -47.30 -25.74
C PHE A 35 -5.68 -47.84 -25.45
N ASN A 36 -5.78 -49.13 -25.29
CA ASN A 36 -7.01 -49.82 -24.93
C ASN A 36 -6.83 -50.72 -23.70
N TYR A 37 -7.91 -51.24 -23.15
CA TYR A 37 -7.88 -52.04 -21.93
C TYR A 37 -6.99 -53.30 -22.05
N LYS A 38 -6.81 -53.89 -23.26
CA LYS A 38 -5.96 -55.06 -23.47
C LYS A 38 -4.49 -54.69 -23.34
N GLN A 39 -4.09 -53.55 -23.93
CA GLN A 39 -2.71 -53.04 -23.86
C GLN A 39 -2.35 -52.66 -22.42
N VAL A 40 -3.25 -51.97 -21.74
CA VAL A 40 -3.08 -51.64 -20.32
C VAL A 40 -2.95 -52.89 -19.47
N SER A 41 -3.90 -53.85 -19.62
CA SER A 41 -3.89 -55.10 -18.86
C SER A 41 -2.59 -55.91 -19.07
N TYR A 42 -2.11 -55.97 -20.29
CA TYR A 42 -0.85 -56.65 -20.60
C TYR A 42 0.35 -55.97 -19.94
N ALA A 43 0.43 -54.64 -20.04
CA ALA A 43 1.54 -53.87 -19.49
C ALA A 43 1.62 -53.89 -17.95
N ILE A 44 0.49 -53.96 -17.26
CA ILE A 44 0.44 -54.05 -15.80
C ILE A 44 0.35 -55.50 -15.26
N GLY A 45 0.48 -56.48 -16.13
CA GLY A 45 0.43 -57.92 -15.75
C GLY A 45 -0.94 -58.37 -15.23
N ALA A 46 -2.03 -57.72 -15.63
CA ALA A 46 -3.40 -58.00 -15.20
C ALA A 46 -4.03 -59.14 -16.06
N GLU A 47 -3.80 -60.39 -15.69
CA GLU A 47 -4.30 -61.58 -16.40
C GLU A 47 -5.69 -62.01 -15.93
N GLY A 48 -6.49 -62.52 -16.86
CA GLY A 48 -7.82 -63.08 -16.60
C GLY A 48 -8.98 -62.13 -16.96
N ALA A 49 -10.04 -62.72 -17.58
CA ALA A 49 -11.17 -61.96 -18.13
C ALA A 49 -11.90 -61.06 -17.13
N LYS A 50 -11.89 -61.41 -15.83
CA LYS A 50 -12.54 -60.62 -14.76
C LYS A 50 -11.72 -59.36 -14.42
N VAL A 51 -10.39 -59.46 -14.44
CA VAL A 51 -9.49 -58.35 -14.17
C VAL A 51 -9.45 -57.40 -15.36
N GLN A 52 -9.39 -57.93 -16.58
CA GLN A 52 -9.45 -57.14 -17.82
C GLN A 52 -10.73 -56.34 -17.95
N ARG A 53 -11.90 -56.89 -17.47
CA ARG A 53 -13.14 -56.18 -17.43
C ARG A 53 -13.11 -55.03 -16.39
N ALA A 54 -12.44 -55.26 -15.25
CA ALA A 54 -12.24 -54.20 -14.25
C ALA A 54 -11.36 -53.07 -14.79
N VAL A 55 -10.28 -53.35 -15.52
CA VAL A 55 -9.42 -52.36 -16.21
C VAL A 55 -10.26 -51.56 -17.23
N ALA A 56 -11.10 -52.25 -18.03
CA ALA A 56 -11.98 -51.55 -19.00
C ALA A 56 -12.95 -50.58 -18.32
N MET A 57 -13.55 -51.00 -17.19
CA MET A 57 -14.43 -50.13 -16.41
C MET A 57 -13.67 -48.93 -15.80
N MET A 58 -12.46 -49.12 -15.28
CA MET A 58 -11.63 -48.05 -14.74
C MET A 58 -11.26 -47.04 -15.82
N LEU A 59 -10.93 -47.48 -17.03
CA LEU A 59 -10.64 -46.56 -18.15
C LEU A 59 -11.84 -45.78 -18.60
N ALA A 60 -13.04 -46.36 -18.59
CA ALA A 60 -14.30 -45.70 -18.89
C ALA A 60 -14.66 -44.68 -17.76
N GLU A 61 -14.41 -45.03 -16.51
CA GLU A 61 -14.57 -44.12 -15.36
C GLU A 61 -13.61 -42.95 -15.43
N MET A 62 -12.35 -43.18 -15.74
CA MET A 62 -11.36 -42.10 -15.96
C MET A 62 -11.71 -41.21 -17.15
N ALA A 63 -12.35 -41.76 -18.20
CA ALA A 63 -12.83 -40.96 -19.32
C ALA A 63 -14.07 -40.13 -18.94
N PHE A 64 -14.97 -40.67 -18.11
CA PHE A 64 -16.10 -39.95 -17.57
C PHE A 64 -15.67 -38.85 -16.59
N ASP A 65 -14.64 -39.10 -15.79
CA ASP A 65 -14.05 -38.11 -14.85
C ASP A 65 -13.20 -37.04 -15.56
N GLY A 66 -12.95 -37.19 -16.89
CA GLY A 66 -12.21 -36.23 -17.71
C GLY A 66 -10.69 -36.39 -17.65
N ASP A 67 -10.17 -37.47 -17.09
CA ASP A 67 -8.72 -37.80 -17.07
C ASP A 67 -8.25 -38.37 -18.40
N LEU A 68 -9.15 -38.99 -19.17
CA LEU A 68 -8.91 -39.57 -20.48
C LEU A 68 -9.94 -39.07 -21.51
N VAL A 69 -9.58 -39.10 -22.79
CA VAL A 69 -10.55 -38.96 -23.89
C VAL A 69 -10.68 -40.31 -24.61
N GLU A 70 -11.90 -40.76 -24.80
CA GLU A 70 -12.21 -41.88 -25.68
C GLU A 70 -12.17 -41.38 -27.12
N VAL A 71 -11.11 -41.74 -27.87
CA VAL A 71 -10.88 -41.29 -29.25
C VAL A 71 -11.66 -42.16 -30.25
N GLU A 72 -11.80 -43.43 -29.95
CA GLU A 72 -12.63 -44.42 -30.62
C GLU A 72 -13.22 -45.37 -29.57
N PRO A 73 -14.35 -46.05 -29.83
CA PRO A 73 -14.93 -46.95 -28.86
C PRO A 73 -13.95 -47.94 -28.23
N GLY A 74 -13.68 -47.81 -26.93
CA GLY A 74 -12.72 -48.62 -26.18
C GLY A 74 -11.25 -48.25 -26.37
N LYS A 75 -10.90 -47.18 -27.10
CA LYS A 75 -9.56 -46.63 -27.20
C LYS A 75 -9.50 -45.24 -26.52
N TYR A 76 -8.57 -45.14 -25.61
CA TYR A 76 -8.40 -43.96 -24.76
C TYR A 76 -7.06 -43.26 -25.02
N LYS A 77 -7.04 -41.96 -24.80
CA LYS A 77 -5.85 -41.14 -24.81
C LYS A 77 -5.83 -40.30 -23.57
N THR A 78 -4.69 -40.11 -22.94
CA THR A 78 -4.54 -39.23 -21.81
C THR A 78 -4.84 -37.79 -22.23
N LEU A 79 -5.75 -37.15 -21.57
CA LEU A 79 -5.96 -35.71 -21.70
C LEU A 79 -4.83 -35.01 -20.94
N THR A 80 -3.71 -34.79 -21.63
CA THR A 80 -2.73 -33.81 -21.20
C THR A 80 -3.35 -32.41 -21.43
N ARG A 81 -4.20 -31.95 -20.54
CA ARG A 81 -4.56 -30.55 -20.48
C ARG A 81 -3.36 -29.80 -19.92
N THR A 82 -2.33 -29.63 -20.71
CA THR A 82 -1.38 -28.55 -20.54
C THR A 82 -2.08 -27.30 -21.08
N THR A 83 -2.77 -26.59 -20.21
CA THR A 83 -3.33 -25.30 -20.56
C THR A 83 -2.18 -24.31 -20.44
N GLU A 84 -1.65 -23.85 -21.58
CA GLU A 84 -0.72 -22.73 -21.59
C GLU A 84 -1.51 -21.46 -21.36
N THR A 85 -1.02 -20.59 -20.49
CA THR A 85 -1.55 -19.27 -20.26
C THR A 85 -0.42 -18.27 -20.04
N THR A 86 -0.73 -16.99 -20.20
CA THR A 86 0.21 -15.91 -19.89
C THR A 86 -0.26 -15.17 -18.65
N GLY A 87 0.68 -14.58 -17.93
CA GLY A 87 0.38 -13.84 -16.73
C GLY A 87 1.58 -13.09 -16.17
N THR A 88 1.35 -12.38 -15.09
CA THR A 88 2.39 -11.66 -14.35
C THR A 88 2.92 -12.51 -13.22
N PHE A 89 4.24 -12.70 -13.17
CA PHE A 89 4.90 -13.48 -12.13
C PHE A 89 4.99 -12.68 -10.83
N VAL A 90 4.64 -13.31 -9.71
CA VAL A 90 4.74 -12.75 -8.36
C VAL A 90 5.74 -13.58 -7.57
N ARG A 91 6.95 -13.03 -7.43
CA ARG A 91 8.02 -13.69 -6.68
C ARG A 91 7.91 -13.43 -5.19
N ARG A 92 8.25 -14.42 -4.37
CA ARG A 92 8.30 -14.31 -2.91
C ARG A 92 9.57 -14.95 -2.36
N SER A 93 10.18 -14.32 -1.36
CA SER A 93 11.41 -14.80 -0.72
C SER A 93 11.29 -16.17 -0.06
N ASN A 94 10.08 -16.61 0.28
CA ASN A 94 9.82 -17.94 0.85
C ASN A 94 9.65 -19.05 -0.21
N GLY A 95 9.87 -18.74 -1.50
CA GLY A 95 9.73 -19.68 -2.62
C GLY A 95 8.29 -20.07 -2.99
N LYS A 96 7.28 -19.50 -2.32
CA LYS A 96 5.87 -19.66 -2.67
C LYS A 96 5.47 -18.62 -3.72
N ASN A 97 6.01 -18.77 -4.92
CA ASN A 97 5.73 -17.86 -6.02
C ASN A 97 4.37 -18.17 -6.64
N SER A 98 3.85 -17.24 -7.44
CA SER A 98 2.59 -17.41 -8.15
C SER A 98 2.58 -16.63 -9.46
N VAL A 99 1.67 -16.97 -10.35
CA VAL A 99 1.37 -16.21 -11.56
C VAL A 99 -0.08 -15.74 -11.50
N ILE A 100 -0.29 -14.47 -11.76
CA ILE A 100 -1.63 -13.88 -11.92
C ILE A 100 -1.93 -13.92 -13.42
N THR A 101 -2.91 -14.69 -13.84
CA THR A 101 -3.24 -14.88 -15.26
C THR A 101 -3.91 -13.63 -15.85
N ASP A 102 -3.65 -13.38 -17.14
CA ASP A 102 -4.18 -12.21 -17.85
C ASP A 102 -5.67 -12.31 -18.15
N GLN A 103 -6.19 -13.54 -18.30
CA GLN A 103 -7.56 -13.76 -18.76
C GLN A 103 -8.58 -13.64 -17.63
N ASP A 104 -8.32 -14.30 -16.49
CA ASP A 104 -9.29 -14.45 -15.41
C ASP A 104 -8.81 -13.85 -14.08
N ALA A 105 -7.61 -13.24 -14.05
CA ALA A 105 -6.92 -12.78 -12.84
C ALA A 105 -6.79 -13.89 -11.75
N GLU A 106 -6.81 -15.18 -12.18
CA GLU A 106 -6.63 -16.31 -11.29
C GLU A 106 -5.17 -16.38 -10.83
N THR A 107 -4.96 -16.67 -9.54
CA THR A 107 -3.62 -16.83 -8.97
C THR A 107 -3.25 -18.30 -8.94
N ILE A 108 -2.20 -18.70 -9.67
CA ILE A 108 -1.73 -20.06 -9.77
C ILE A 108 -0.36 -20.18 -9.09
N PHE A 109 -0.19 -21.16 -8.24
CA PHE A 109 1.07 -21.41 -7.52
C PHE A 109 2.17 -21.89 -8.46
N VAL A 110 3.41 -21.36 -8.27
CA VAL A 110 4.63 -21.78 -8.98
C VAL A 110 5.73 -22.06 -7.96
N ALA A 111 6.21 -23.30 -7.92
CA ALA A 111 7.33 -23.64 -7.07
C ALA A 111 8.63 -22.96 -7.56
N GLU A 112 9.58 -22.68 -6.65
CA GLU A 112 10.85 -22.01 -7.01
C GLU A 112 11.60 -22.75 -8.14
N ARG A 113 11.67 -24.07 -8.09
CA ARG A 113 12.30 -24.91 -9.11
C ARG A 113 11.65 -24.82 -10.50
N ASN A 114 10.40 -24.36 -10.58
CA ASN A 114 9.59 -24.25 -11.80
C ASN A 114 9.47 -22.79 -12.26
N SER A 115 10.26 -21.87 -11.69
CA SER A 115 10.12 -20.43 -11.91
C SER A 115 10.99 -19.87 -13.04
N MET A 116 11.93 -20.65 -13.60
CA MET A 116 12.97 -20.18 -14.54
C MET A 116 13.67 -18.90 -14.05
N HIS A 117 13.80 -18.73 -12.73
CA HIS A 117 14.31 -17.52 -12.10
C HIS A 117 13.56 -16.20 -12.46
N ALA A 118 12.32 -16.30 -12.97
CA ALA A 118 11.50 -15.12 -13.24
C ALA A 118 11.45 -14.20 -12.03
N LEU A 119 11.54 -12.90 -12.26
CA LEU A 119 11.53 -11.86 -11.24
C LEU A 119 10.10 -11.36 -10.99
N ASN A 120 9.93 -10.61 -9.91
CA ASN A 120 8.61 -10.10 -9.54
C ASN A 120 8.10 -9.07 -10.56
N GLY A 121 6.99 -9.38 -11.22
CA GLY A 121 6.37 -8.52 -12.24
C GLY A 121 6.73 -8.87 -13.67
N ASP A 122 7.59 -9.87 -13.90
CA ASP A 122 7.88 -10.39 -15.25
C ASP A 122 6.62 -10.94 -15.90
N LYS A 123 6.49 -10.72 -17.20
CA LYS A 123 5.47 -11.35 -18.00
C LYS A 123 5.95 -12.72 -18.44
N VAL A 124 5.20 -13.75 -18.04
CA VAL A 124 5.61 -15.13 -18.26
C VAL A 124 4.54 -15.92 -18.97
N ARG A 125 4.98 -16.93 -19.73
CA ARG A 125 4.14 -18.02 -20.21
C ARG A 125 4.32 -19.21 -19.29
N VAL A 126 3.21 -19.77 -18.84
CA VAL A 126 3.20 -20.90 -17.92
C VAL A 126 2.39 -22.05 -18.48
N VAL A 127 2.80 -23.25 -18.12
CA VAL A 127 2.06 -24.49 -18.34
C VAL A 127 1.47 -24.93 -17.02
N ILE A 128 0.15 -25.07 -16.98
CA ILE A 128 -0.56 -25.50 -15.79
C ILE A 128 -0.50 -27.05 -15.74
N ALA A 129 0.06 -27.60 -14.66
CA ALA A 129 0.10 -29.04 -14.47
C ALA A 129 -1.30 -29.61 -14.21
N ALA A 130 -1.55 -30.83 -14.69
CA ALA A 130 -2.81 -31.50 -14.48
C ALA A 130 -3.19 -31.61 -12.99
N ARG A 131 -4.38 -31.18 -12.65
CA ARG A 131 -4.88 -31.05 -11.27
C ARG A 131 -4.96 -32.45 -10.61
N ARG A 132 -4.19 -32.68 -9.55
CA ARG A 132 -4.43 -33.81 -8.66
C ARG A 132 -5.68 -33.52 -7.84
N ARG A 133 -6.55 -34.52 -7.66
CA ARG A 133 -7.83 -34.40 -6.93
C ARG A 133 -7.58 -33.84 -5.52
N GLY A 134 -8.05 -32.62 -5.25
CA GLY A 134 -7.89 -31.94 -3.95
C GLY A 134 -6.61 -31.13 -3.75
N ALA A 135 -5.76 -30.97 -4.77
CA ALA A 135 -4.60 -30.08 -4.75
C ALA A 135 -4.89 -28.77 -5.50
N GLU A 136 -4.30 -27.69 -5.06
CA GLU A 136 -4.32 -26.43 -5.82
C GLU A 136 -3.55 -26.59 -7.14
N PRO A 137 -3.93 -25.88 -8.22
CA PRO A 137 -3.22 -25.92 -9.48
C PRO A 137 -1.77 -25.42 -9.29
N GLU A 138 -0.80 -26.15 -9.82
CA GLU A 138 0.60 -25.78 -9.86
C GLU A 138 1.00 -25.50 -11.32
N ALA A 139 1.74 -24.42 -11.56
CA ALA A 139 2.24 -24.10 -12.89
C ALA A 139 3.77 -24.10 -12.93
N GLU A 140 4.28 -24.25 -14.15
CA GLU A 140 5.70 -24.17 -14.50
C GLU A 140 5.89 -23.04 -15.53
N VAL A 141 6.83 -22.14 -15.28
CA VAL A 141 7.23 -21.11 -16.24
C VAL A 141 8.03 -21.79 -17.36
N VAL A 142 7.58 -21.60 -18.58
CA VAL A 142 8.25 -22.16 -19.77
C VAL A 142 8.93 -21.09 -20.61
N GLU A 143 8.58 -19.82 -20.41
CA GLU A 143 9.16 -18.68 -21.11
C GLU A 143 8.94 -17.39 -20.31
N ILE A 144 9.96 -16.55 -20.23
CA ILE A 144 9.85 -15.15 -19.80
C ILE A 144 9.64 -14.32 -21.06
N ILE A 145 8.41 -13.81 -21.26
CA ILE A 145 8.00 -13.07 -22.47
C ILE A 145 8.56 -11.65 -22.42
N GLU A 146 8.50 -11.03 -21.25
CA GLU A 146 8.95 -9.66 -21.01
C GLU A 146 9.57 -9.58 -19.62
N GLU A 147 10.83 -9.19 -19.55
CA GLU A 147 11.54 -8.94 -18.31
C GLU A 147 11.20 -7.53 -17.82
N LYS A 148 10.71 -7.40 -16.60
CA LYS A 148 10.54 -6.11 -15.96
C LYS A 148 11.89 -5.63 -15.44
N GLU A 149 12.37 -4.49 -15.94
CA GLU A 149 13.58 -3.89 -15.41
C GLU A 149 13.45 -3.64 -13.90
N GLN A 150 14.29 -4.28 -13.12
CA GLN A 150 14.28 -4.21 -11.67
C GLN A 150 15.67 -3.92 -11.13
N VAL A 151 15.68 -3.11 -10.09
CA VAL A 151 16.88 -2.87 -9.30
C VAL A 151 16.70 -3.44 -7.90
N PHE A 152 17.81 -3.87 -7.31
CA PHE A 152 17.85 -4.43 -5.97
C PHE A 152 18.74 -3.55 -5.11
N ILE A 153 18.29 -3.30 -3.90
CA ILE A 153 19.00 -2.49 -2.93
C ILE A 153 19.50 -3.37 -1.82
N GLY A 154 20.64 -3.03 -1.28
CA GLY A 154 21.26 -3.75 -0.19
C GLY A 154 22.64 -3.20 0.15
N THR A 155 23.33 -3.92 1.03
CA THR A 155 24.65 -3.57 1.49
C THR A 155 25.73 -4.35 0.76
N LEU A 156 26.74 -3.68 0.24
CA LEU A 156 27.87 -4.33 -0.42
C LEU A 156 28.77 -5.02 0.59
N LYS A 157 29.09 -6.29 0.30
CA LYS A 157 30.15 -7.05 0.96
C LYS A 157 31.24 -7.34 -0.06
N VAL A 158 32.33 -6.59 0.01
CA VAL A 158 33.41 -6.66 -0.98
C VAL A 158 34.50 -7.61 -0.51
N GLU A 159 34.77 -8.61 -1.34
CA GLU A 159 35.87 -9.58 -1.19
C GLU A 159 37.05 -9.24 -2.13
N LYS A 160 38.13 -9.98 -2.07
CA LYS A 160 39.35 -9.68 -2.84
C LYS A 160 39.12 -9.63 -4.35
N TYR A 161 38.28 -10.51 -4.92
CA TYR A 161 38.09 -10.68 -6.36
C TYR A 161 36.67 -10.40 -6.85
N PHE A 162 35.70 -10.31 -5.95
CA PHE A 162 34.29 -10.13 -6.24
C PHE A 162 33.62 -9.40 -5.07
N ALA A 163 32.33 -9.13 -5.21
CA ALA A 163 31.49 -8.64 -4.13
C ALA A 163 30.13 -9.37 -4.16
N TYR A 164 29.42 -9.29 -3.06
CA TYR A 164 28.00 -9.62 -2.97
C TYR A 164 27.23 -8.38 -2.57
N LEU A 165 26.03 -8.22 -3.13
CA LEU A 165 25.00 -7.38 -2.54
C LEU A 165 24.19 -8.26 -1.58
N LEU A 166 24.23 -7.96 -0.29
CA LEU A 166 23.34 -8.50 0.71
C LEU A 166 22.01 -7.77 0.57
N THR A 167 21.05 -8.40 -0.10
CA THR A 167 19.81 -7.72 -0.50
C THR A 167 18.81 -7.61 0.66
N ASP A 168 18.15 -6.46 0.77
CA ASP A 168 17.05 -6.20 1.72
C ASP A 168 15.69 -6.63 1.13
N SER A 169 15.67 -7.11 -0.11
CA SER A 169 14.46 -7.40 -0.85
C SER A 169 13.67 -8.56 -0.26
N LYS A 170 12.37 -8.36 -0.07
CA LYS A 170 11.40 -9.41 0.29
C LYS A 170 11.06 -10.35 -0.88
N PHE A 171 11.53 -10.04 -2.08
CA PHE A 171 11.25 -10.79 -3.29
C PHE A 171 12.42 -11.65 -3.76
N LEU A 172 13.61 -11.47 -3.19
CA LEU A 172 14.80 -12.24 -3.54
C LEU A 172 15.45 -12.81 -2.27
N ALA A 173 15.50 -14.14 -2.17
CA ALA A 173 16.04 -14.84 -1.01
C ALA A 173 17.56 -15.03 -1.04
N THR A 174 18.21 -14.68 -2.16
CA THR A 174 19.64 -14.91 -2.41
C THR A 174 20.38 -13.62 -2.62
N ASP A 175 21.65 -13.57 -2.18
CA ASP A 175 22.54 -12.46 -2.45
C ASP A 175 22.90 -12.37 -3.93
N ILE A 176 23.21 -11.16 -4.42
CA ILE A 176 23.57 -10.94 -5.82
C ILE A 176 25.10 -10.92 -5.93
N PHE A 177 25.67 -11.78 -6.75
CA PHE A 177 27.11 -11.82 -7.04
C PHE A 177 27.50 -10.67 -8.00
N ILE A 178 28.54 -9.92 -7.64
CA ILE A 178 29.01 -8.76 -8.41
C ILE A 178 30.49 -8.97 -8.79
N PRO A 179 30.81 -9.11 -10.09
CA PRO A 179 32.18 -9.14 -10.55
C PRO A 179 32.91 -7.82 -10.25
N ARG A 180 34.21 -7.87 -9.94
CA ARG A 180 35.00 -6.69 -9.55
C ARG A 180 34.94 -5.53 -10.53
N ASN A 181 34.90 -5.81 -11.82
CA ASN A 181 34.81 -4.82 -12.90
C ASN A 181 33.44 -4.14 -13.01
N ARG A 182 32.41 -4.66 -12.32
CA ARG A 182 31.05 -4.12 -12.30
C ARG A 182 30.67 -3.47 -10.95
N LEU A 183 31.67 -3.25 -10.09
CA LEU A 183 31.47 -2.73 -8.73
C LEU A 183 31.40 -1.19 -8.67
N LYS A 184 31.75 -0.46 -9.73
CA LYS A 184 31.77 1.01 -9.81
C LYS A 184 32.48 1.71 -8.63
N GLY A 185 33.52 1.09 -8.05
CA GLY A 185 34.28 1.66 -6.94
C GLY A 185 33.66 1.47 -5.56
N GLY A 186 32.55 0.74 -5.43
CA GLY A 186 31.90 0.45 -4.17
C GLY A 186 32.79 -0.26 -3.15
N ARG A 187 32.57 0.01 -1.89
CA ARG A 187 33.31 -0.54 -0.73
C ARG A 187 32.41 -1.40 0.14
N SER A 188 33.00 -2.24 0.97
CA SER A 188 32.23 -2.97 1.99
C SER A 188 31.52 -2.01 2.94
N GLY A 189 30.24 -2.25 3.16
CA GLY A 189 29.38 -1.41 3.98
C GLY A 189 28.66 -0.30 3.19
N ASP A 190 28.95 -0.12 1.91
CA ASP A 190 28.18 0.82 1.09
C ASP A 190 26.78 0.26 0.79
N LYS A 191 25.78 1.11 0.91
CA LYS A 191 24.43 0.90 0.38
C LYS A 191 24.46 1.15 -1.12
N ALA A 192 23.98 0.19 -1.91
CA ALA A 192 24.06 0.27 -3.36
C ALA A 192 22.80 -0.22 -4.06
N ILE A 193 22.60 0.31 -5.25
CA ILE A 193 21.58 -0.14 -6.20
C ILE A 193 22.27 -1.07 -7.20
N VAL A 194 21.74 -2.26 -7.36
CA VAL A 194 22.29 -3.30 -8.26
C VAL A 194 21.20 -3.78 -9.20
N ARG A 195 21.56 -3.95 -10.47
CA ARG A 195 20.71 -4.58 -11.48
C ARG A 195 21.24 -6.00 -11.76
N ILE A 196 20.33 -6.98 -11.82
CA ILE A 196 20.67 -8.32 -12.27
C ILE A 196 20.89 -8.28 -13.79
N VAL A 197 22.00 -8.83 -14.24
CA VAL A 197 22.36 -8.89 -15.67
C VAL A 197 22.34 -10.30 -16.24
N GLU A 198 22.42 -11.32 -15.37
CA GLU A 198 22.38 -12.71 -15.76
C GLU A 198 21.99 -13.60 -14.56
N TRP A 199 21.10 -14.55 -14.77
CA TRP A 199 20.82 -15.61 -13.80
C TRP A 199 20.58 -16.94 -14.53
N LYS A 200 21.61 -17.77 -14.61
CA LYS A 200 21.53 -19.09 -15.25
C LYS A 200 20.85 -20.09 -14.33
N ASP A 201 20.18 -21.07 -14.92
CA ASP A 201 19.44 -22.11 -14.18
C ASP A 201 20.30 -22.85 -13.14
N ASP A 202 21.60 -23.06 -13.46
CA ASP A 202 22.56 -23.74 -12.57
C ASP A 202 23.23 -22.78 -11.55
N ASP A 203 23.04 -21.46 -11.68
CA ASP A 203 23.68 -20.47 -10.80
C ASP A 203 22.86 -20.32 -9.51
N LYS A 204 23.52 -20.54 -8.36
CA LYS A 204 22.92 -20.35 -7.04
C LYS A 204 22.55 -18.87 -6.77
N ASN A 205 23.37 -17.97 -7.26
CA ASN A 205 23.25 -16.53 -7.06
C ASN A 205 23.20 -15.83 -8.41
N PRO A 206 22.28 -14.87 -8.63
CA PRO A 206 22.28 -14.06 -9.84
C PRO A 206 23.54 -13.19 -9.92
N ARG A 207 23.94 -12.85 -11.14
CA ARG A 207 25.04 -11.93 -11.42
C ARG A 207 24.51 -10.53 -11.64
N GLY A 208 25.04 -9.55 -10.92
CA GLY A 208 24.63 -8.17 -11.00
C GLY A 208 25.74 -7.19 -11.35
N GLU A 209 25.32 -5.98 -11.61
CA GLU A 209 26.18 -4.81 -11.72
C GLU A 209 25.67 -3.69 -10.83
N VAL A 210 26.57 -2.94 -10.21
CA VAL A 210 26.22 -1.76 -9.44
C VAL A 210 25.72 -0.68 -10.41
N VAL A 211 24.51 -0.19 -10.18
CA VAL A 211 23.92 0.95 -10.91
C VAL A 211 24.37 2.24 -10.26
N ASP A 212 24.23 2.33 -8.92
CA ASP A 212 24.61 3.50 -8.15
C ASP A 212 25.04 3.14 -6.72
N ILE A 213 25.82 4.01 -6.08
CA ILE A 213 26.26 3.90 -4.68
C ILE A 213 25.64 5.06 -3.92
N LEU A 214 24.82 4.73 -2.92
CA LEU A 214 24.00 5.70 -2.19
C LEU A 214 24.71 6.35 -0.99
N GLY A 215 25.77 5.71 -0.49
CA GLY A 215 26.52 6.11 0.71
C GLY A 215 26.78 4.94 1.64
N GLN A 216 27.21 5.18 2.86
CA GLN A 216 27.41 4.14 3.87
C GLN A 216 26.07 3.70 4.45
N THR A 217 25.93 2.40 4.69
CA THR A 217 24.74 1.83 5.36
C THR A 217 24.56 2.46 6.74
N GLY A 218 23.35 2.90 7.05
CA GLY A 218 22.99 3.58 8.29
C GLY A 218 23.14 5.10 8.23
N GLU A 219 23.74 5.67 7.18
CA GLU A 219 23.68 7.11 6.95
C GLU A 219 22.27 7.51 6.49
N ASN A 220 21.70 8.53 7.11
CA ASN A 220 20.32 8.96 6.83
C ASN A 220 20.09 9.22 5.33
N GLN A 221 21.03 9.88 4.64
CA GLN A 221 20.89 10.16 3.22
C GLN A 221 20.86 8.88 2.37
N ALA A 222 21.75 7.93 2.66
CA ALA A 222 21.81 6.65 1.95
C ALA A 222 20.53 5.84 2.14
N GLU A 223 19.99 5.80 3.35
CA GLU A 223 18.76 5.05 3.66
C GLU A 223 17.51 5.70 3.04
N MET A 224 17.41 7.04 3.04
CA MET A 224 16.28 7.72 2.38
C MET A 224 16.33 7.54 0.85
N HIS A 225 17.51 7.63 0.22
CA HIS A 225 17.68 7.33 -1.21
C HIS A 225 17.38 5.85 -1.51
N ALA A 226 17.76 4.93 -0.62
CA ALA A 226 17.45 3.51 -0.73
C ALA A 226 15.94 3.27 -0.71
N ILE A 227 15.19 3.94 0.18
CA ILE A 227 13.73 3.85 0.22
C ILE A 227 13.12 4.33 -1.10
N LEU A 228 13.55 5.47 -1.63
CA LEU A 228 13.05 5.98 -2.91
C LEU A 228 13.32 4.99 -4.05
N ALA A 229 14.54 4.49 -4.14
CA ALA A 229 14.94 3.53 -5.17
C ALA A 229 14.20 2.17 -5.04
N GLU A 230 13.88 1.70 -3.81
CA GLU A 230 13.08 0.49 -3.56
C GLU A 230 11.69 0.57 -4.25
N TYR A 231 11.12 1.78 -4.31
CA TYR A 231 9.84 2.02 -4.99
C TYR A 231 9.99 2.53 -6.43
N GLY A 232 11.22 2.54 -6.98
CA GLY A 232 11.47 3.03 -8.33
C GLY A 232 11.27 4.53 -8.49
N LEU A 233 11.33 5.29 -7.40
CA LEU A 233 11.17 6.74 -7.39
C LEU A 233 12.52 7.44 -7.58
N PRO A 234 12.58 8.53 -8.37
CA PRO A 234 13.80 9.28 -8.57
C PRO A 234 14.17 10.07 -7.30
N TYR A 235 15.45 10.09 -6.95
CA TYR A 235 15.99 10.78 -5.78
C TYR A 235 16.89 11.98 -6.12
N HIS A 236 17.15 12.23 -7.40
CA HIS A 236 17.82 13.41 -7.93
C HIS A 236 17.27 13.79 -9.31
N TYR A 237 17.56 15.00 -9.76
CA TYR A 237 17.24 15.42 -11.12
C TYR A 237 18.39 15.12 -12.07
N PRO A 238 18.12 14.81 -13.36
CA PRO A 238 19.12 14.88 -14.40
C PRO A 238 19.64 16.33 -14.56
N GLU A 239 20.94 16.49 -14.72
CA GLU A 239 21.59 17.81 -14.82
C GLU A 239 21.01 18.72 -15.93
N ASN A 240 20.59 18.12 -17.04
CA ASN A 240 19.93 18.84 -18.14
C ASN A 240 18.56 19.40 -17.77
N VAL A 241 17.85 18.76 -16.83
CA VAL A 241 16.56 19.23 -16.31
C VAL A 241 16.76 20.42 -15.40
N GLU A 242 17.75 20.37 -14.49
CA GLU A 242 18.09 21.49 -13.61
C GLU A 242 18.53 22.71 -14.44
N LYS A 243 19.43 22.52 -15.40
CA LYS A 243 19.85 23.58 -16.34
C LYS A 243 18.71 24.14 -17.19
N ALA A 244 17.69 23.33 -17.49
CA ALA A 244 16.51 23.83 -18.21
C ALA A 244 15.62 24.67 -17.29
N ALA A 245 15.48 24.32 -16.01
CA ALA A 245 14.76 25.11 -15.04
C ALA A 245 15.42 26.47 -14.78
N GLU A 246 16.73 26.52 -14.63
CA GLU A 246 17.50 27.75 -14.42
C GLU A 246 17.35 28.78 -15.57
N LYS A 247 17.01 28.34 -16.78
CA LYS A 247 16.79 29.18 -17.93
C LYS A 247 15.40 29.79 -18.02
N ILE A 248 14.49 29.37 -17.16
CA ILE A 248 13.13 29.92 -17.15
C ILE A 248 13.17 31.35 -16.62
N ASP A 249 12.68 32.28 -17.43
CA ASP A 249 12.58 33.69 -17.03
C ASP A 249 11.39 33.89 -16.07
N ALA A 250 11.67 34.45 -14.91
CA ALA A 250 10.69 34.82 -13.91
C ALA A 250 9.96 36.15 -14.21
N GLY A 251 10.41 36.88 -15.23
CA GLY A 251 9.89 38.22 -15.57
C GLY A 251 8.41 38.18 -15.98
N ILE A 252 7.60 38.99 -15.30
CA ILE A 252 6.19 39.18 -15.65
C ILE A 252 6.09 40.46 -16.45
N THR A 253 5.83 40.32 -17.77
CA THR A 253 5.77 41.49 -18.67
C THR A 253 4.40 42.20 -18.59
N PRO A 254 4.31 43.51 -18.97
CA PRO A 254 3.03 44.24 -19.00
C PRO A 254 1.97 43.56 -19.87
N GLU A 255 2.38 42.88 -20.96
CA GLU A 255 1.48 42.17 -21.86
C GLU A 255 0.86 40.95 -21.16
N VAL A 256 1.65 40.22 -20.37
CA VAL A 256 1.18 39.08 -19.56
C VAL A 256 0.18 39.55 -18.49
N ILE A 257 0.44 40.70 -17.87
CA ILE A 257 -0.47 41.31 -16.89
C ILE A 257 -1.78 41.72 -17.58
N ALA A 258 -1.69 42.43 -18.70
CA ALA A 258 -2.87 42.92 -19.45
C ALA A 258 -3.80 41.78 -19.94
N ALA A 259 -3.25 40.58 -20.18
CA ALA A 259 -4.03 39.41 -20.59
C ALA A 259 -4.73 38.69 -19.41
N ARG A 260 -4.53 39.16 -18.17
CA ARG A 260 -5.02 38.52 -16.94
C ARG A 260 -5.94 39.45 -16.15
N VAL A 261 -6.67 38.91 -15.19
CA VAL A 261 -7.38 39.72 -14.21
C VAL A 261 -6.38 40.20 -13.16
N ASP A 262 -6.24 41.50 -13.02
CA ASP A 262 -5.37 42.11 -12.03
C ASP A 262 -6.04 42.12 -10.65
N MET A 263 -5.42 41.43 -9.70
CA MET A 263 -5.89 41.33 -8.30
C MET A 263 -4.77 41.73 -7.31
N ARG A 264 -3.74 42.43 -7.74
CA ARG A 264 -2.60 42.84 -6.93
C ARG A 264 -2.98 43.78 -5.78
N ASP A 265 -4.07 44.54 -5.94
CA ASP A 265 -4.59 45.47 -4.91
C ASP A 265 -5.57 44.79 -3.95
N THR A 266 -5.88 43.50 -4.11
CA THR A 266 -6.77 42.76 -3.22
C THR A 266 -5.94 42.08 -2.14
N VAL A 267 -6.34 42.29 -0.86
CA VAL A 267 -5.67 41.62 0.28
C VAL A 267 -5.65 40.11 0.05
N THR A 268 -4.46 39.57 -0.02
CA THR A 268 -4.20 38.16 -0.35
C THR A 268 -3.12 37.63 0.58
N PHE A 269 -3.26 36.41 1.06
CA PHE A 269 -2.25 35.75 1.91
C PHE A 269 -2.26 34.24 1.71
N THR A 270 -1.16 33.59 2.10
CA THR A 270 -1.03 32.14 2.16
C THR A 270 -1.04 31.68 3.62
N ILE A 271 -1.48 30.42 3.85
CA ILE A 271 -1.45 29.76 5.18
C ILE A 271 -0.87 28.36 4.97
N ASP A 272 0.37 28.15 5.43
CA ASP A 272 1.18 26.96 5.10
C ASP A 272 1.91 26.41 6.33
N PRO A 273 2.45 25.17 6.26
CA PRO A 273 3.38 24.67 7.27
C PRO A 273 4.58 25.61 7.43
N ARG A 274 5.17 25.65 8.62
CA ARG A 274 6.30 26.55 8.93
C ARG A 274 7.50 26.33 8.01
N ASP A 275 7.77 25.09 7.66
CA ASP A 275 8.90 24.61 6.84
C ASP A 275 8.63 24.60 5.33
N ALA A 276 7.38 24.89 4.91
CA ALA A 276 7.02 24.96 3.50
C ALA A 276 7.73 26.11 2.76
N LYS A 277 8.11 25.87 1.51
CA LYS A 277 8.73 26.82 0.59
C LYS A 277 7.98 26.93 -0.75
N ASP A 278 7.15 25.97 -1.07
CA ASP A 278 6.38 25.78 -2.30
C ASP A 278 4.90 26.13 -2.07
N PHE A 279 4.60 27.44 -2.00
CA PHE A 279 3.26 27.94 -1.74
C PHE A 279 2.41 27.81 -3.00
N ASP A 280 1.61 26.74 -3.08
CA ASP A 280 0.72 26.44 -4.20
C ASP A 280 -0.51 27.36 -4.25
N ASP A 281 -1.05 27.75 -3.10
CA ASP A 281 -2.34 28.43 -2.97
C ASP A 281 -2.30 29.66 -2.07
N ALA A 282 -3.16 30.63 -2.40
CA ALA A 282 -3.41 31.83 -1.61
C ALA A 282 -4.90 32.14 -1.59
N LEU A 283 -5.36 32.75 -0.51
CA LEU A 283 -6.74 33.23 -0.34
C LEU A 283 -6.80 34.72 -0.33
N SER A 284 -7.85 35.28 -0.94
CA SER A 284 -8.23 36.69 -0.80
C SER A 284 -9.69 36.82 -0.42
N ILE A 285 -10.02 37.88 0.32
CA ILE A 285 -11.40 38.20 0.65
C ILE A 285 -11.62 39.72 0.64
N ARG A 286 -12.75 40.17 0.09
CA ARG A 286 -13.22 41.54 0.22
C ARG A 286 -14.73 41.59 0.29
N LYS A 287 -15.27 42.53 1.05
CA LYS A 287 -16.70 42.77 1.12
C LYS A 287 -17.18 43.58 -0.09
N LEU A 288 -18.25 43.12 -0.73
CA LEU A 288 -18.86 43.79 -1.88
C LEU A 288 -19.95 44.82 -1.42
N PRO A 289 -20.28 45.82 -2.28
CA PRO A 289 -21.31 46.83 -1.95
C PRO A 289 -22.71 46.24 -1.69
N ASN A 290 -23.03 45.08 -2.23
CA ASN A 290 -24.29 44.36 -1.99
C ASN A 290 -24.33 43.55 -0.68
N GLY A 291 -23.26 43.63 0.13
CA GLY A 291 -23.14 42.92 1.39
C GLY A 291 -22.59 41.49 1.28
N ASN A 292 -22.42 40.94 0.06
CA ASN A 292 -21.75 39.68 -0.18
C ASN A 292 -20.22 39.79 -0.02
N PHE A 293 -19.54 38.67 -0.06
CA PHE A 293 -18.09 38.61 -0.03
C PHE A 293 -17.57 38.09 -1.41
N GLU A 294 -16.56 38.73 -1.94
CA GLU A 294 -15.74 38.14 -3.01
C GLU A 294 -14.59 37.42 -2.35
N VAL A 295 -14.54 36.10 -2.57
CA VAL A 295 -13.47 35.22 -2.08
C VAL A 295 -12.70 34.69 -3.27
N GLY A 296 -11.39 34.93 -3.30
CA GLY A 296 -10.49 34.40 -4.31
C GLY A 296 -9.70 33.19 -3.78
N VAL A 297 -9.68 32.14 -4.56
CA VAL A 297 -8.76 30.99 -4.39
C VAL A 297 -7.77 31.05 -5.55
N HIS A 298 -6.53 31.42 -5.24
CA HIS A 298 -5.49 31.70 -6.20
C HIS A 298 -4.47 30.59 -6.21
N ILE A 299 -4.28 29.91 -7.33
CA ILE A 299 -3.39 28.77 -7.47
C ILE A 299 -2.22 29.14 -8.37
N ALA A 300 -1.01 28.77 -8.00
CA ALA A 300 0.19 29.02 -8.79
C ALA A 300 0.03 28.57 -10.24
N ASP A 301 0.26 29.45 -11.22
CA ASP A 301 0.12 29.14 -12.64
C ASP A 301 1.37 28.49 -13.21
N VAL A 302 1.70 27.28 -12.70
CA VAL A 302 2.84 26.49 -13.13
C VAL A 302 2.86 26.24 -14.63
N THR A 303 1.66 26.11 -15.24
CA THR A 303 1.50 25.80 -16.66
C THR A 303 1.88 26.95 -17.59
N HIS A 304 2.01 28.15 -17.08
CA HIS A 304 2.61 29.28 -17.81
C HIS A 304 4.10 29.06 -18.08
N TYR A 305 4.83 28.50 -17.11
CA TYR A 305 6.28 28.28 -17.17
C TYR A 305 6.64 26.90 -17.74
N VAL A 306 5.89 25.87 -17.36
CA VAL A 306 6.12 24.48 -17.79
C VAL A 306 5.14 24.14 -18.92
N THR A 307 5.58 24.40 -20.15
CA THR A 307 4.74 24.18 -21.35
C THR A 307 4.78 22.72 -21.79
N PRO A 308 3.67 22.21 -22.39
CA PRO A 308 3.56 20.80 -22.79
C PRO A 308 4.68 20.35 -23.74
N GLY A 309 5.22 19.14 -23.51
CA GLY A 309 6.23 18.51 -24.35
C GLY A 309 7.66 19.00 -24.16
N THR A 310 7.90 19.95 -23.26
CA THR A 310 9.26 20.40 -22.88
C THR A 310 9.97 19.33 -22.05
N LEU A 311 11.27 19.51 -21.84
CA LEU A 311 12.05 18.62 -20.97
C LEU A 311 11.49 18.61 -19.53
N LEU A 312 11.17 19.80 -19.01
CA LEU A 312 10.59 19.98 -17.67
C LEU A 312 9.21 19.29 -17.56
N ASP A 313 8.39 19.42 -18.61
CA ASP A 313 7.07 18.76 -18.63
C ASP A 313 7.19 17.23 -18.64
N ARG A 314 8.10 16.68 -19.43
CA ARG A 314 8.33 15.23 -19.45
C ARG A 314 8.82 14.69 -18.11
N GLU A 315 9.73 15.43 -17.46
CA GLU A 315 10.22 15.06 -16.13
C GLU A 315 9.08 15.12 -15.08
N ALA A 316 8.31 16.22 -15.07
CA ALA A 316 7.17 16.38 -14.18
C ALA A 316 6.12 15.27 -14.41
N ALA A 317 5.82 14.94 -15.68
CA ALA A 317 4.90 13.85 -16.02
C ALA A 317 5.41 12.48 -15.55
N SER A 318 6.72 12.21 -15.70
CA SER A 318 7.34 10.97 -15.24
C SER A 318 7.28 10.82 -13.73
N ARG A 319 7.57 11.89 -12.96
CA ARG A 319 7.47 11.90 -11.49
C ARG A 319 6.04 11.89 -11.00
N ALA A 320 5.14 12.55 -11.71
CA ALA A 320 3.72 12.73 -11.45
C ALA A 320 3.36 13.40 -10.12
N THR A 321 4.18 13.26 -9.09
CA THR A 321 3.95 13.86 -7.76
C THR A 321 5.26 14.12 -7.03
N SER A 322 5.28 15.10 -6.13
CA SER A 322 6.34 15.23 -5.12
C SER A 322 6.25 14.10 -4.10
N VAL A 323 7.39 13.67 -3.56
CA VAL A 323 7.47 12.62 -2.54
C VAL A 323 7.90 13.23 -1.22
N TYR A 324 7.09 13.03 -0.18
CA TYR A 324 7.33 13.56 1.16
C TYR A 324 7.89 12.44 2.05
N LEU A 325 9.18 12.51 2.35
CA LEU A 325 9.78 11.65 3.38
C LEU A 325 9.75 12.38 4.73
N VAL A 326 10.15 11.68 5.78
CA VAL A 326 10.11 12.25 7.15
C VAL A 326 11.00 13.48 7.28
N ASP A 327 12.17 13.49 6.63
CA ASP A 327 13.21 14.50 6.78
C ASP A 327 13.35 15.45 5.57
N ARG A 328 12.72 15.13 4.45
CA ARG A 328 12.88 15.87 3.19
C ARG A 328 11.71 15.70 2.24
N VAL A 329 11.63 16.62 1.30
CA VAL A 329 10.73 16.51 0.13
C VAL A 329 11.59 16.29 -1.11
N VAL A 330 11.21 15.33 -1.94
CA VAL A 330 11.73 15.17 -3.31
C VAL A 330 10.70 15.79 -4.25
N PRO A 331 10.94 17.01 -4.72
CA PRO A 331 9.91 17.76 -5.44
C PRO A 331 9.66 17.20 -6.85
N MET A 332 8.45 17.41 -7.37
CA MET A 332 8.07 17.08 -8.75
C MET A 332 8.76 17.99 -9.76
N LEU A 333 8.94 19.25 -9.41
CA LEU A 333 9.62 20.28 -10.22
C LEU A 333 10.90 20.73 -9.53
N PRO A 334 11.98 21.06 -10.29
CA PRO A 334 13.19 21.62 -9.71
C PRO A 334 12.92 22.80 -8.78
N GLU A 335 13.72 22.92 -7.71
CA GLU A 335 13.49 23.92 -6.64
C GLU A 335 13.47 25.37 -7.15
N HIS A 336 14.19 25.67 -8.21
CA HIS A 336 14.14 26.99 -8.87
C HIS A 336 12.71 27.36 -9.29
N LEU A 337 11.92 26.38 -9.75
CA LEU A 337 10.51 26.57 -10.10
C LEU A 337 9.61 26.42 -8.87
N SER A 338 9.72 25.30 -8.13
CA SER A 338 8.79 24.98 -7.06
C SER A 338 8.88 25.94 -5.88
N ASN A 339 10.08 26.27 -5.42
CA ASN A 339 10.32 27.16 -4.29
C ASN A 339 10.50 28.63 -4.69
N GLY A 340 10.79 28.88 -5.97
CA GLY A 340 11.11 30.21 -6.50
C GLY A 340 9.99 30.83 -7.34
N ILE A 341 10.05 30.56 -8.64
CA ILE A 341 9.20 31.26 -9.64
C ILE A 341 7.72 31.02 -9.40
N CYS A 342 7.32 29.79 -9.16
CA CYS A 342 5.90 29.40 -9.02
C CYS A 342 5.34 29.66 -7.61
N SER A 343 6.18 29.60 -6.57
CA SER A 343 5.75 29.77 -5.18
C SER A 343 5.16 31.16 -4.93
N LEU A 344 3.96 31.21 -4.32
CA LEU A 344 3.20 32.45 -4.06
C LEU A 344 3.76 33.22 -2.83
N ARG A 345 5.03 33.63 -2.94
CA ARG A 345 5.75 34.34 -1.88
C ARG A 345 5.14 35.71 -1.58
N PRO A 346 5.19 36.15 -0.33
CA PRO A 346 4.71 37.49 0.04
C PRO A 346 5.55 38.58 -0.65
N ASP A 347 4.88 39.72 -0.91
CA ASP A 347 5.46 40.92 -1.53
C ASP A 347 5.97 40.78 -2.97
N GLU A 348 5.76 39.63 -3.59
CA GLU A 348 6.12 39.35 -4.99
C GLU A 348 4.87 39.28 -5.88
N GLU A 349 4.99 39.83 -7.11
CA GLU A 349 3.97 39.62 -8.14
C GLU A 349 4.05 38.18 -8.64
N LYS A 350 2.91 37.48 -8.64
CA LYS A 350 2.83 36.08 -9.07
C LYS A 350 1.69 35.85 -10.03
N LEU A 351 1.94 34.97 -10.99
CA LEU A 351 0.93 34.48 -11.92
C LEU A 351 0.12 33.37 -11.28
N THR A 352 -1.20 33.49 -11.34
CA THR A 352 -2.10 32.50 -10.75
C THR A 352 -3.23 32.13 -11.70
N PHE A 353 -3.83 30.95 -11.47
CA PHE A 353 -5.08 30.52 -12.03
C PHE A 353 -6.09 30.47 -10.88
N SER A 354 -7.14 31.27 -10.94
CA SER A 354 -7.97 31.57 -9.77
C SER A 354 -9.43 31.18 -9.97
N CYS A 355 -10.03 30.67 -8.90
CA CYS A 355 -11.47 30.58 -8.74
C CYS A 355 -11.91 31.75 -7.84
N ILE A 356 -12.75 32.62 -8.37
CA ILE A 356 -13.25 33.81 -7.68
C ILE A 356 -14.74 33.61 -7.44
N PHE A 357 -15.17 33.65 -6.19
CA PHE A 357 -16.51 33.36 -5.72
C PHE A 357 -17.18 34.63 -5.19
N GLU A 358 -18.41 34.90 -5.59
CA GLU A 358 -19.28 35.74 -4.85
C GLU A 358 -20.12 34.91 -3.88
N MET A 359 -19.96 35.12 -2.59
CA MET A 359 -20.61 34.37 -1.53
C MET A 359 -21.47 35.24 -0.65
N ASP A 360 -22.66 34.77 -0.29
CA ASP A 360 -23.49 35.43 0.69
C ASP A 360 -23.04 35.13 2.15
N SER A 361 -23.66 35.79 3.14
CA SER A 361 -23.34 35.58 4.54
C SER A 361 -23.58 34.17 5.07
N SER A 362 -24.31 33.31 4.31
CA SER A 362 -24.55 31.91 4.59
C SER A 362 -23.54 31.00 3.86
N ALA A 363 -22.44 31.55 3.34
CA ALA A 363 -21.44 30.88 2.54
C ALA A 363 -21.97 30.19 1.25
N ARG A 364 -23.17 30.56 0.79
CA ARG A 364 -23.72 30.09 -0.46
C ARG A 364 -23.06 30.83 -1.63
N VAL A 365 -22.52 30.08 -2.60
CA VAL A 365 -21.98 30.67 -3.82
C VAL A 365 -23.12 31.22 -4.69
N VAL A 366 -23.14 32.50 -4.88
CA VAL A 366 -24.11 33.24 -5.72
C VAL A 366 -23.61 33.25 -7.16
N ASN A 367 -22.31 33.49 -7.35
CA ASN A 367 -21.63 33.49 -8.65
C ASN A 367 -20.20 33.01 -8.52
N SER A 368 -19.64 32.50 -9.60
CA SER A 368 -18.23 32.09 -9.65
C SER A 368 -17.61 32.38 -11.00
N ARG A 369 -16.33 32.73 -11.00
CA ARG A 369 -15.53 32.98 -12.18
C ARG A 369 -14.19 32.28 -12.07
N ILE A 370 -13.78 31.60 -13.13
CA ILE A 370 -12.45 30.97 -13.23
C ILE A 370 -11.65 31.76 -14.26
N ALA A 371 -10.49 32.26 -13.88
CA ALA A 371 -9.65 33.09 -14.75
C ALA A 371 -8.17 33.01 -14.37
N ARG A 372 -7.29 33.29 -15.33
CA ARG A 372 -5.90 33.59 -15.05
C ARG A 372 -5.80 34.98 -14.44
N THR A 373 -5.04 35.10 -13.36
CA THR A 373 -4.93 36.35 -12.58
C THR A 373 -3.47 36.69 -12.34
N VAL A 374 -3.22 37.92 -11.87
CA VAL A 374 -1.96 38.35 -11.26
C VAL A 374 -2.28 38.77 -9.85
N ILE A 375 -1.55 38.27 -8.88
CA ILE A 375 -1.70 38.63 -7.47
C ILE A 375 -0.38 39.17 -6.90
N ARG A 376 -0.47 39.82 -5.75
CA ARG A 376 0.64 40.11 -4.88
C ARG A 376 0.23 39.73 -3.48
N SER A 377 0.80 38.66 -2.92
CA SER A 377 0.51 38.20 -1.57
C SER A 377 1.01 39.24 -0.55
N ASN A 378 0.17 39.63 0.40
CA ASN A 378 0.51 40.60 1.43
C ASN A 378 1.20 39.95 2.63
N ARG A 379 0.91 38.67 2.88
CA ARG A 379 1.40 37.96 4.08
C ARG A 379 1.48 36.48 3.84
N ARG A 380 2.49 35.82 4.39
CA ARG A 380 2.54 34.37 4.57
C ARG A 380 2.32 34.06 6.05
N PHE A 381 1.26 33.30 6.37
CA PHE A 381 1.01 32.78 7.71
C PHE A 381 1.48 31.34 7.82
N THR A 382 1.94 30.96 9.01
CA THR A 382 1.96 29.55 9.40
C THR A 382 0.58 29.13 9.88
N TYR A 383 0.28 27.81 9.87
CA TYR A 383 -0.97 27.32 10.45
C TYR A 383 -1.13 27.72 11.92
N GLU A 384 -0.04 27.79 12.68
CA GLU A 384 -0.02 28.19 14.07
C GLU A 384 -0.39 29.67 14.24
N GLU A 385 0.19 30.56 13.43
CA GLU A 385 -0.14 32.01 13.47
C GLU A 385 -1.61 32.26 13.07
N ALA A 386 -2.09 31.60 12.01
CA ALA A 386 -3.48 31.71 11.61
C ALA A 386 -4.45 31.17 12.69
N GLN A 387 -4.08 30.07 13.34
CA GLN A 387 -4.84 29.48 14.43
C GLN A 387 -4.89 30.42 15.63
N GLU A 388 -3.80 31.06 15.99
CA GLU A 388 -3.77 32.07 17.07
C GLU A 388 -4.71 33.26 16.78
N ILE A 389 -4.74 33.70 15.51
CA ILE A 389 -5.69 34.75 15.08
C ILE A 389 -7.14 34.28 15.24
N ILE A 390 -7.46 33.04 14.83
CA ILE A 390 -8.81 32.47 14.96
C ILE A 390 -9.21 32.35 16.43
N GLU A 391 -8.30 32.00 17.32
CA GLU A 391 -8.60 31.84 18.76
C GLU A 391 -8.67 33.17 19.53
N THR A 392 -7.81 34.14 19.18
CA THR A 392 -7.68 35.38 19.95
C THR A 392 -8.40 36.56 19.33
N GLY A 393 -8.70 36.48 18.02
CA GLY A 393 -9.25 37.63 17.26
C GLY A 393 -8.27 38.78 17.04
N LYS A 394 -6.95 38.51 17.18
CA LYS A 394 -5.91 39.55 17.08
C LYS A 394 -4.79 39.11 16.18
N GLY A 395 -4.27 39.97 15.35
CA GLY A 395 -3.16 39.76 14.47
C GLY A 395 -3.28 40.52 13.16
N ASP A 396 -2.33 40.31 12.26
CA ASP A 396 -2.39 40.87 10.92
C ASP A 396 -3.58 40.29 10.15
N TYR A 397 -4.33 41.13 9.45
CA TYR A 397 -5.50 40.71 8.65
C TYR A 397 -6.52 39.86 9.43
N ALA A 398 -6.69 40.15 10.74
CA ALA A 398 -7.56 39.36 11.62
C ALA A 398 -9.01 39.32 11.13
N ASP A 399 -9.54 40.43 10.64
CA ASP A 399 -10.92 40.49 10.13
C ASP A 399 -11.12 39.57 8.93
N GLU A 400 -10.15 39.54 8.01
CA GLU A 400 -10.16 38.68 6.83
C GLU A 400 -10.04 37.19 7.20
N VAL A 401 -9.11 36.83 8.09
CA VAL A 401 -8.91 35.44 8.55
C VAL A 401 -10.15 34.94 9.28
N LEU A 402 -10.73 35.74 10.18
CA LEU A 402 -11.93 35.38 10.94
C LEU A 402 -13.15 35.20 10.04
N GLU A 403 -13.32 36.08 9.03
CA GLU A 403 -14.45 35.96 8.10
C GLU A 403 -14.30 34.73 7.20
N LEU A 404 -13.06 34.39 6.71
CA LEU A 404 -12.80 33.17 5.97
C LEU A 404 -13.05 31.94 6.85
N ASP A 405 -12.61 31.92 8.10
CA ASP A 405 -12.88 30.85 9.05
C ASP A 405 -14.37 30.62 9.27
N ARG A 406 -15.13 31.74 9.45
CA ARG A 406 -16.57 31.66 9.59
C ARG A 406 -17.25 31.02 8.37
N LEU A 407 -16.87 31.44 7.17
CA LEU A 407 -17.40 30.90 5.93
C LEU A 407 -17.01 29.41 5.76
N ALA A 408 -15.75 29.04 6.03
CA ALA A 408 -15.27 27.69 5.97
C ALA A 408 -16.02 26.75 6.92
N LYS A 409 -16.30 27.17 8.15
CA LYS A 409 -17.09 26.41 9.12
C LYS A 409 -18.51 26.11 8.61
N ILE A 410 -19.12 27.05 7.90
CA ILE A 410 -20.44 26.86 7.29
C ILE A 410 -20.35 25.84 6.15
N LEU A 411 -19.38 25.99 5.24
CA LEU A 411 -19.14 25.06 4.13
C LEU A 411 -18.89 23.63 4.65
N ARG A 412 -18.05 23.48 5.67
CA ARG A 412 -17.77 22.20 6.31
C ARG A 412 -19.03 21.56 6.89
N LYS A 413 -19.82 22.32 7.64
CA LYS A 413 -21.08 21.84 8.20
C LYS A 413 -22.04 21.34 7.13
N GLU A 414 -22.15 22.06 6.01
CA GLU A 414 -23.00 21.67 4.89
C GLU A 414 -22.49 20.39 4.22
N ARG A 415 -21.19 20.25 3.99
CA ARG A 415 -20.54 19.06 3.41
C ARG A 415 -20.84 17.80 4.23
N PHE A 416 -20.69 17.87 5.56
CA PHE A 416 -21.03 16.75 6.44
C PHE A 416 -22.52 16.44 6.48
N ALA A 417 -23.37 17.47 6.42
CA ALA A 417 -24.82 17.29 6.29
C ALA A 417 -25.20 16.59 4.96
N GLN A 418 -24.40 16.76 3.91
CA GLN A 418 -24.54 16.06 2.63
C GLN A 418 -24.02 14.61 2.68
N GLY A 419 -23.25 14.24 3.69
CA GLY A 419 -22.81 12.87 3.92
C GLY A 419 -21.32 12.62 3.67
N ALA A 420 -20.47 13.63 3.71
CA ALA A 420 -19.01 13.44 3.72
C ALA A 420 -18.59 12.61 4.94
N VAL A 421 -17.54 11.80 4.79
CA VAL A 421 -16.98 11.00 5.89
C VAL A 421 -15.87 11.78 6.58
N GLU A 422 -15.90 11.80 7.91
CA GLU A 422 -14.87 12.45 8.73
C GLU A 422 -13.89 11.42 9.26
N PHE A 423 -12.63 11.55 8.84
CA PHE A 423 -11.52 10.80 9.42
C PHE A 423 -10.53 11.82 10.02
N ASP A 424 -10.65 12.03 11.31
CA ASP A 424 -9.74 12.92 12.05
C ASP A 424 -8.73 12.04 12.79
N ARG A 425 -7.56 11.81 12.19
CA ARG A 425 -6.49 11.02 12.79
C ARG A 425 -5.28 11.92 12.98
N ALA A 426 -4.71 11.90 14.18
CA ALA A 426 -3.45 12.57 14.46
C ALA A 426 -2.32 11.97 13.59
N GLU A 427 -1.56 12.82 12.91
CA GLU A 427 -0.37 12.40 12.16
C GLU A 427 0.85 12.32 13.08
N VAL A 428 1.55 11.21 13.01
CA VAL A 428 2.84 11.06 13.69
C VAL A 428 3.90 11.86 12.96
N ARG A 429 4.58 12.76 13.66
CA ARG A 429 5.71 13.53 13.16
C ARG A 429 6.91 13.35 14.07
N PHE A 430 8.10 13.46 13.49
CA PHE A 430 9.37 13.36 14.20
C PHE A 430 10.04 14.72 14.23
N GLU A 431 10.57 15.10 15.38
CA GLU A 431 11.58 16.12 15.46
C GLU A 431 12.92 15.48 15.12
N ILE A 432 13.60 16.04 14.12
CA ILE A 432 14.82 15.46 13.53
C ILE A 432 15.97 16.42 13.75
N ASP A 433 17.09 15.90 14.23
CA ASP A 433 18.32 16.68 14.40
C ASP A 433 19.03 16.98 13.06
N GLU A 434 20.11 17.75 13.11
CA GLU A 434 20.92 18.13 11.94
C GLU A 434 21.54 16.92 11.21
N THR A 435 21.65 15.76 11.89
CA THR A 435 22.17 14.50 11.31
C THR A 435 21.06 13.64 10.68
N GLY A 436 19.80 14.07 10.82
CA GLY A 436 18.64 13.34 10.32
C GLY A 436 18.11 12.29 11.29
N ARG A 437 18.56 12.24 12.56
CA ARG A 437 18.08 11.29 13.57
C ARG A 437 16.82 11.81 14.26
N PRO A 438 15.84 10.94 14.55
CA PRO A 438 14.65 11.32 15.28
C PRO A 438 14.98 11.52 16.77
N VAL A 439 14.70 12.72 17.28
CA VAL A 439 14.96 13.13 18.68
C VAL A 439 13.71 12.95 19.53
N SER A 440 12.54 13.32 18.96
CA SER A 440 11.26 13.21 19.64
C SER A 440 10.14 12.87 18.66
N VAL A 441 9.02 12.41 19.21
CA VAL A 441 7.78 12.13 18.45
C VAL A 441 6.70 13.09 18.94
N TYR A 442 5.99 13.73 18.00
CA TYR A 442 4.85 14.57 18.32
C TYR A 442 3.67 14.31 17.40
N PHE A 443 2.48 14.69 17.85
CA PHE A 443 1.26 14.52 17.09
C PHE A 443 0.84 15.84 16.48
N LYS A 444 0.65 15.84 15.17
CA LYS A 444 0.08 16.99 14.47
C LYS A 444 -1.44 16.80 14.35
N GLU A 445 -2.16 17.67 15.02
CA GLU A 445 -3.61 17.73 14.93
C GLU A 445 -4.05 18.73 13.86
N SER A 446 -5.12 18.41 13.13
CA SER A 446 -5.75 19.33 12.18
C SER A 446 -6.66 20.30 12.95
N LYS A 447 -6.26 21.57 12.99
CA LYS A 447 -7.01 22.65 13.66
C LYS A 447 -7.87 23.47 12.68
N ASP A 448 -8.57 24.48 13.17
CA ASP A 448 -9.47 25.30 12.35
C ASP A 448 -8.74 25.99 11.20
N ALA A 449 -7.51 26.46 11.38
CA ALA A 449 -6.71 27.04 10.31
C ALA A 449 -6.45 26.07 9.15
N ASN A 450 -6.21 24.76 9.45
CA ASN A 450 -6.06 23.73 8.44
C ASN A 450 -7.39 23.49 7.71
N LYS A 451 -8.49 23.44 8.46
CA LYS A 451 -9.84 23.21 7.95
C LYS A 451 -10.31 24.37 7.07
N LEU A 452 -9.90 25.61 7.39
CA LEU A 452 -10.16 26.81 6.60
C LEU A 452 -9.60 26.63 5.17
N ILE A 453 -8.31 26.32 5.04
CA ILE A 453 -7.67 26.10 3.74
C ILE A 453 -8.32 24.92 3.02
N GLU A 454 -8.52 23.78 3.71
CA GLU A 454 -9.16 22.58 3.15
C GLU A 454 -10.49 22.92 2.47
N GLU A 455 -11.41 23.63 3.14
CA GLU A 455 -12.76 23.87 2.60
C GLU A 455 -12.73 24.76 1.35
N PHE A 456 -11.87 25.79 1.30
CA PHE A 456 -11.76 26.63 0.09
C PHE A 456 -11.07 25.88 -1.05
N MET A 457 -10.08 25.01 -0.78
CA MET A 457 -9.47 24.15 -1.79
C MET A 457 -10.49 23.15 -2.33
N LEU A 458 -11.30 22.52 -1.46
CA LEU A 458 -12.39 21.65 -1.86
C LEU A 458 -13.43 22.38 -2.72
N LEU A 459 -13.80 23.60 -2.35
CA LEU A 459 -14.74 24.42 -3.12
C LEU A 459 -14.21 24.72 -4.53
N ALA A 460 -12.94 25.13 -4.65
CA ALA A 460 -12.31 25.42 -5.95
C ALA A 460 -12.22 24.15 -6.81
N ASN A 461 -11.72 23.04 -6.27
CA ASN A 461 -11.61 21.76 -6.95
C ASN A 461 -12.96 21.26 -7.48
N ARG A 462 -14.01 21.33 -6.66
CA ARG A 462 -15.37 20.98 -7.03
C ARG A 462 -15.90 21.88 -8.14
N THR A 463 -15.74 23.19 -8.02
CA THR A 463 -16.24 24.17 -9.00
C THR A 463 -15.59 23.99 -10.35
N VAL A 464 -14.29 23.73 -10.41
CA VAL A 464 -13.56 23.42 -11.64
C VAL A 464 -14.11 22.14 -12.29
N ALA A 465 -14.30 21.08 -11.51
CA ALA A 465 -14.83 19.82 -12.01
C ALA A 465 -16.27 19.96 -12.55
N GLU A 466 -17.14 20.69 -11.83
CA GLU A 466 -18.54 20.95 -12.25
C GLU A 466 -18.60 21.80 -13.51
N THR A 467 -17.74 22.81 -13.66
CA THR A 467 -17.69 23.69 -14.83
C THR A 467 -17.50 22.90 -16.14
N ILE A 468 -16.69 21.87 -16.13
CA ILE A 468 -16.43 21.03 -17.30
C ILE A 468 -17.37 19.82 -17.36
N GLY A 469 -17.66 19.20 -16.21
CA GLY A 469 -18.47 17.99 -16.11
C GLY A 469 -19.98 18.22 -16.29
N ARG A 470 -20.48 19.45 -15.97
CA ARG A 470 -21.89 19.84 -16.14
C ARG A 470 -22.01 21.02 -17.13
N PRO A 471 -21.68 20.84 -18.41
CA PRO A 471 -21.76 21.94 -19.36
C PRO A 471 -23.21 22.42 -19.53
N ALA A 472 -23.40 23.73 -19.68
CA ALA A 472 -24.73 24.33 -19.88
C ALA A 472 -25.43 23.79 -21.14
N GLY A 473 -26.71 23.49 -21.05
CA GLY A 473 -27.55 23.03 -22.12
C GLY A 473 -27.34 21.56 -22.50
N LYS A 474 -27.54 21.19 -23.79
CA LYS A 474 -27.39 19.81 -24.29
C LYS A 474 -25.96 19.43 -24.72
N LYS A 475 -24.95 20.18 -24.32
CA LYS A 475 -23.56 19.90 -24.69
C LYS A 475 -23.08 18.66 -23.97
N LYS A 476 -22.33 17.78 -24.64
CA LYS A 476 -21.67 16.64 -24.03
C LYS A 476 -20.45 17.12 -23.21
N PRO A 477 -20.18 16.54 -22.06
CA PRO A 477 -18.94 16.81 -21.31
C PRO A 477 -17.72 16.54 -22.19
N LYS A 478 -16.67 17.35 -22.02
CA LYS A 478 -15.37 17.10 -22.64
C LYS A 478 -14.56 16.15 -21.77
N ALA A 479 -13.59 15.42 -22.37
CA ALA A 479 -12.67 14.59 -21.60
C ALA A 479 -11.91 15.45 -20.60
N PHE A 480 -11.93 15.02 -19.35
CA PHE A 480 -11.36 15.78 -18.24
C PHE A 480 -10.76 14.84 -17.20
N VAL A 481 -9.86 15.34 -16.33
CA VAL A 481 -9.28 14.57 -15.23
C VAL A 481 -10.16 14.77 -14.01
N TYR A 482 -10.69 13.69 -13.47
CA TYR A 482 -11.43 13.67 -12.21
C TYR A 482 -10.62 12.94 -11.13
N ARG A 483 -10.78 13.36 -9.89
CA ARG A 483 -10.36 12.59 -8.72
C ARG A 483 -11.58 11.84 -8.22
N VAL A 484 -11.62 10.54 -8.47
CA VAL A 484 -12.78 9.70 -8.17
C VAL A 484 -12.51 8.82 -6.97
N HIS A 485 -13.56 8.56 -6.20
CA HIS A 485 -13.51 7.69 -5.04
C HIS A 485 -14.78 6.83 -5.00
N ASP A 486 -14.61 5.55 -5.22
CA ASP A 486 -15.72 4.60 -5.28
C ASP A 486 -16.30 4.29 -3.89
N MET A 487 -17.42 3.62 -3.87
CA MET A 487 -18.06 3.12 -2.64
C MET A 487 -17.14 2.13 -1.91
N PRO A 488 -17.29 1.98 -0.59
CA PRO A 488 -16.59 0.95 0.16
C PRO A 488 -16.83 -0.44 -0.41
N ASP A 489 -15.82 -1.31 -0.29
CA ASP A 489 -15.97 -2.72 -0.62
C ASP A 489 -17.09 -3.36 0.22
N PRO A 490 -18.12 -3.99 -0.39
CA PRO A 490 -19.26 -4.51 0.34
C PRO A 490 -18.89 -5.57 1.39
N GLY A 491 -17.89 -6.42 1.12
CA GLY A 491 -17.42 -7.43 2.05
C GLY A 491 -16.76 -6.80 3.28
N LYS A 492 -15.85 -5.85 3.07
CA LYS A 492 -15.18 -5.13 4.15
C LYS A 492 -16.14 -4.26 4.96
N LEU A 493 -17.15 -3.68 4.31
CA LEU A 493 -18.19 -2.92 5.00
C LEU A 493 -19.06 -3.83 5.89
N ALA A 494 -19.38 -5.04 5.44
CA ALA A 494 -20.09 -6.03 6.25
C ALA A 494 -19.26 -6.48 7.45
N ASP A 495 -17.94 -6.67 7.27
CA ASP A 495 -17.02 -6.98 8.38
C ASP A 495 -16.95 -5.84 9.39
N LEU A 496 -16.81 -4.59 8.93
CA LEU A 496 -16.89 -3.41 9.80
C LEU A 496 -18.19 -3.37 10.58
N ALA A 497 -19.34 -3.57 9.92
CA ALA A 497 -20.65 -3.54 10.58
C ALA A 497 -20.79 -4.67 11.60
N LYS A 498 -20.30 -5.88 11.29
CA LYS A 498 -20.30 -7.02 12.22
C LYS A 498 -19.45 -6.74 13.45
N LEU A 499 -18.21 -6.27 13.26
CA LEU A 499 -17.30 -5.97 14.36
C LEU A 499 -17.78 -4.80 15.20
N SER A 500 -18.26 -3.73 14.59
CA SER A 500 -18.84 -2.58 15.32
C SER A 500 -19.98 -2.99 16.26
N ARG A 501 -20.81 -3.98 15.85
CA ARG A 501 -21.89 -4.51 16.71
C ARG A 501 -21.36 -5.21 17.97
N THR A 502 -20.19 -5.83 17.92
CA THR A 502 -19.60 -6.46 19.12
C THR A 502 -19.26 -5.45 20.21
N PHE A 503 -18.99 -4.20 19.82
CA PHE A 503 -18.77 -3.07 20.71
C PHE A 503 -20.03 -2.23 20.97
N GLY A 504 -21.19 -2.64 20.42
CA GLY A 504 -22.48 -1.97 20.64
C GLY A 504 -22.81 -0.86 19.63
N TYR A 505 -21.98 -0.64 18.60
CA TYR A 505 -22.20 0.36 17.55
C TYR A 505 -22.96 -0.23 16.35
N LYS A 506 -23.68 0.65 15.64
CA LYS A 506 -24.49 0.24 14.47
C LYS A 506 -23.99 0.95 13.22
N VAL A 507 -23.39 0.19 12.31
CA VAL A 507 -23.02 0.62 10.96
C VAL A 507 -23.96 -0.05 9.96
N ARG A 508 -24.43 0.69 8.96
CA ARG A 508 -25.29 0.17 7.88
C ARG A 508 -24.43 -0.50 6.81
N GLU A 509 -24.82 -1.70 6.41
CA GLU A 509 -24.15 -2.49 5.37
C GLU A 509 -24.69 -2.18 3.96
N SER A 510 -25.85 -1.50 3.88
CA SER A 510 -26.51 -1.18 2.60
C SER A 510 -27.38 0.06 2.74
N GLY A 511 -27.76 0.63 1.59
CA GLY A 511 -28.59 1.84 1.53
C GLY A 511 -27.98 2.89 0.61
N SER A 512 -28.43 4.14 0.70
CA SER A 512 -27.77 5.23 -0.01
C SER A 512 -26.37 5.51 0.55
N ALA A 513 -25.43 5.96 -0.28
CA ALA A 513 -24.09 6.39 0.15
C ALA A 513 -24.16 7.31 1.38
N ARG A 514 -25.09 8.26 1.35
CA ARG A 514 -25.34 9.21 2.44
C ARG A 514 -25.73 8.54 3.75
N ASP A 515 -26.58 7.50 3.71
CA ASP A 515 -27.03 6.81 4.91
C ASP A 515 -25.94 5.93 5.51
N VAL A 516 -25.15 5.25 4.66
CA VAL A 516 -23.99 4.48 5.09
C VAL A 516 -22.96 5.40 5.76
N ASN A 517 -22.59 6.51 5.10
CA ASN A 517 -21.62 7.50 5.63
C ASN A 517 -22.09 8.09 6.95
N ARG A 518 -23.37 8.46 7.04
CA ARG A 518 -23.93 8.99 8.30
C ARG A 518 -23.84 7.98 9.44
N SER A 519 -24.01 6.67 9.15
CA SER A 519 -23.86 5.63 10.16
C SER A 519 -22.40 5.41 10.58
N ILE A 520 -21.45 5.54 9.64
CA ILE A 520 -20.01 5.47 9.93
C ILE A 520 -19.59 6.69 10.76
N ASN A 521 -19.96 7.90 10.35
CA ASN A 521 -19.65 9.13 11.11
C ASN A 521 -20.20 9.08 12.53
N LYS A 522 -21.44 8.55 12.69
CA LYS A 522 -22.02 8.37 14.02
C LYS A 522 -21.18 7.43 14.86
N MET A 523 -20.77 6.27 14.32
CA MET A 523 -19.90 5.34 15.01
C MET A 523 -18.57 6.03 15.39
N LEU A 524 -17.90 6.71 14.43
CA LEU A 524 -16.63 7.39 14.67
C LEU A 524 -16.74 8.46 15.78
N SER A 525 -17.85 9.20 15.82
CA SER A 525 -18.08 10.18 16.89
C SER A 525 -18.34 9.53 18.26
N GLU A 526 -19.00 8.37 18.29
CA GLU A 526 -19.34 7.66 19.53
C GLU A 526 -18.14 6.91 20.13
N VAL A 527 -17.16 6.51 19.31
CA VAL A 527 -15.94 5.81 19.76
C VAL A 527 -14.82 6.77 20.20
N LYS A 528 -14.93 8.06 19.90
CA LYS A 528 -13.89 9.05 20.21
C LYS A 528 -13.56 9.08 21.70
N GLY A 529 -12.27 8.93 22.03
CA GLY A 529 -11.76 8.85 23.41
C GLY A 529 -11.97 7.50 24.10
N ARG A 530 -12.41 6.46 23.37
CA ARG A 530 -12.57 5.10 23.92
C ARG A 530 -11.43 4.18 23.46
N GLY A 531 -11.20 3.08 24.16
CA GLY A 531 -10.13 2.11 23.84
C GLY A 531 -10.23 1.51 22.44
N GLU A 532 -11.44 1.35 21.90
CA GLU A 532 -11.71 0.81 20.58
C GLU A 532 -11.65 1.84 19.43
N GLU A 533 -11.35 3.11 19.72
CA GLU A 533 -11.32 4.20 18.72
C GLU A 533 -10.38 3.90 17.57
N ASN A 534 -9.09 3.63 17.85
CA ASN A 534 -8.08 3.36 16.83
C ASN A 534 -8.45 2.16 15.97
N PHE A 535 -9.00 1.13 16.59
CA PHE A 535 -9.40 -0.08 15.91
C PHE A 535 -10.55 0.16 14.92
N LEU A 536 -11.67 0.70 15.39
CA LEU A 536 -12.85 0.93 14.56
C LEU A 536 -12.61 1.98 13.48
N SER A 537 -11.81 3.02 13.78
CA SER A 537 -11.37 4.01 12.80
C SER A 537 -10.49 3.40 11.71
N THR A 538 -9.54 2.53 12.08
CA THR A 538 -8.68 1.81 11.13
C THR A 538 -9.50 0.89 10.23
N LEU A 539 -10.45 0.13 10.78
CA LEU A 539 -11.33 -0.73 10.00
C LEU A 539 -12.21 0.08 9.04
N ALA A 540 -12.75 1.20 9.50
CA ALA A 540 -13.54 2.09 8.65
C ALA A 540 -12.71 2.60 7.47
N ILE A 541 -11.47 3.06 7.70
CA ILE A 541 -10.56 3.48 6.62
C ILE A 541 -10.22 2.32 5.67
N ARG A 542 -9.93 1.12 6.19
CA ARG A 542 -9.61 -0.07 5.38
C ARG A 542 -10.79 -0.59 4.56
N SER A 543 -12.01 -0.26 4.95
CA SER A 543 -13.21 -0.62 4.17
C SER A 543 -13.40 0.29 2.96
N MET A 544 -12.83 1.49 2.95
CA MET A 544 -12.93 2.44 1.85
C MET A 544 -12.13 2.01 0.63
N ALA A 545 -12.64 2.32 -0.55
CA ALA A 545 -11.88 2.24 -1.79
C ALA A 545 -10.72 3.25 -1.77
N LYS A 546 -9.76 3.12 -2.68
CA LYS A 546 -8.74 4.14 -2.88
C LYS A 546 -9.26 5.16 -3.90
N ALA A 547 -9.03 6.44 -3.64
CA ALA A 547 -9.27 7.47 -4.63
C ALA A 547 -8.19 7.37 -5.73
N VAL A 548 -8.61 7.56 -7.00
CA VAL A 548 -7.73 7.49 -8.18
C VAL A 548 -8.06 8.63 -9.14
N TYR A 549 -7.15 8.92 -10.06
CA TYR A 549 -7.43 9.80 -11.19
C TYR A 549 -8.04 9.00 -12.34
N SER A 550 -9.07 9.53 -12.99
CA SER A 550 -9.73 8.91 -14.13
C SER A 550 -10.45 9.94 -14.98
N THR A 551 -10.63 9.66 -16.26
CA THR A 551 -11.48 10.43 -17.15
C THR A 551 -12.97 10.06 -17.02
N VAL A 552 -13.28 8.96 -16.34
CA VAL A 552 -14.64 8.50 -16.05
C VAL A 552 -15.07 9.01 -14.67
N ASN A 553 -16.00 9.96 -14.66
CA ASN A 553 -16.51 10.49 -13.41
C ASN A 553 -17.52 9.53 -12.76
N ILE A 554 -17.21 9.05 -11.57
CA ILE A 554 -18.11 8.27 -10.71
C ILE A 554 -18.44 9.01 -9.40
N GLY A 555 -17.99 10.27 -9.26
CA GLY A 555 -18.07 11.05 -8.05
C GLY A 555 -16.96 10.73 -7.03
N HIS A 556 -17.02 11.39 -5.90
CA HIS A 556 -16.08 11.18 -4.79
C HIS A 556 -16.84 10.83 -3.51
N TYR A 557 -16.96 9.52 -3.24
CA TYR A 557 -17.75 8.99 -2.13
C TYR A 557 -17.41 9.62 -0.78
N GLY A 558 -16.14 9.66 -0.40
CA GLY A 558 -15.70 10.18 0.90
C GLY A 558 -16.01 11.64 1.12
N LEU A 559 -16.03 12.47 0.05
CA LEU A 559 -16.34 13.90 0.10
C LEU A 559 -17.83 14.20 -0.13
N ALA A 560 -18.61 13.21 -0.55
CA ALA A 560 -20.01 13.36 -0.99
C ALA A 560 -20.18 14.36 -2.14
N PHE A 561 -19.24 14.36 -3.10
CA PHE A 561 -19.27 15.21 -4.28
C PHE A 561 -19.60 14.41 -5.54
N ASP A 562 -20.51 14.89 -6.38
CA ASP A 562 -20.81 14.29 -7.68
C ASP A 562 -19.70 14.52 -8.72
N TYR A 563 -18.97 15.63 -8.58
CA TYR A 563 -17.84 16.02 -9.43
C TYR A 563 -16.71 16.53 -8.54
N TYR A 564 -15.53 15.99 -8.76
CA TYR A 564 -14.35 16.43 -8.04
C TYR A 564 -13.10 16.24 -8.90
N THR A 565 -12.17 17.16 -8.79
CA THR A 565 -10.85 17.11 -9.42
C THR A 565 -9.81 17.67 -8.49
N HIS A 566 -8.54 17.53 -8.82
CA HIS A 566 -7.45 18.27 -8.20
C HIS A 566 -7.01 19.40 -9.13
N PHE A 567 -7.03 20.62 -8.61
CA PHE A 567 -6.67 21.85 -9.32
C PHE A 567 -5.70 22.71 -8.48
N THR A 568 -5.68 22.50 -7.16
CA THR A 568 -5.15 23.44 -6.18
C THR A 568 -3.68 23.23 -5.81
N SER A 569 -2.95 22.26 -6.43
CA SER A 569 -1.54 22.02 -6.09
C SER A 569 -0.69 21.62 -7.29
N PRO A 570 -0.55 22.45 -8.33
CA PRO A 570 0.18 22.13 -9.56
C PRO A 570 1.71 22.11 -9.41
N ILE A 571 2.29 22.69 -8.33
CA ILE A 571 3.72 22.62 -8.06
C ILE A 571 4.12 21.19 -7.71
N ARG A 572 3.25 20.46 -7.01
CA ARG A 572 3.57 19.15 -6.45
C ARG A 572 2.72 17.99 -7.00
N ARG A 573 1.75 18.23 -7.87
CA ARG A 573 0.93 17.18 -8.51
C ARG A 573 0.75 17.46 -10.00
N TYR A 574 1.16 16.52 -10.84
CA TYR A 574 1.00 16.63 -12.29
C TYR A 574 -0.46 16.62 -12.76
N PRO A 575 -1.38 15.84 -12.17
CA PRO A 575 -2.80 15.92 -12.52
C PRO A 575 -3.38 17.32 -12.44
N ASP A 576 -2.96 18.15 -11.48
CA ASP A 576 -3.37 19.54 -11.36
C ASP A 576 -2.89 20.38 -12.57
N MET A 577 -1.65 20.15 -13.03
CA MET A 577 -1.15 20.77 -14.26
C MET A 577 -1.96 20.34 -15.48
N MET A 578 -2.32 19.04 -15.58
CA MET A 578 -3.20 18.54 -16.64
C MET A 578 -4.56 19.25 -16.61
N VAL A 579 -5.14 19.40 -15.42
CA VAL A 579 -6.41 20.10 -15.21
C VAL A 579 -6.29 21.57 -15.61
N HIS A 580 -5.24 22.30 -15.22
CA HIS A 580 -5.00 23.69 -15.61
C HIS A 580 -4.99 23.84 -17.15
N ARG A 581 -4.25 22.98 -17.85
CA ARG A 581 -4.14 22.99 -19.33
C ARG A 581 -5.46 22.69 -20.02
N LEU A 582 -6.19 21.67 -19.53
CA LEU A 582 -7.51 21.33 -20.07
C LEU A 582 -8.53 22.44 -19.81
N LEU A 583 -8.52 23.01 -18.62
CA LEU A 583 -9.40 24.09 -18.23
C LEU A 583 -9.18 25.33 -19.11
N GLU A 584 -7.94 25.78 -19.27
CA GLU A 584 -7.59 26.88 -20.18
C GLU A 584 -8.09 26.63 -21.60
N LYS A 585 -7.76 25.46 -22.17
CA LYS A 585 -8.18 25.07 -23.51
C LYS A 585 -9.71 25.09 -23.68
N TYR A 586 -10.44 24.62 -22.66
CA TYR A 586 -11.88 24.47 -22.75
C TYR A 586 -12.64 25.79 -22.50
N LEU A 587 -12.12 26.64 -21.62
CA LEU A 587 -12.63 28.01 -21.42
C LEU A 587 -12.45 28.85 -22.70
N ALA A 588 -11.36 28.67 -23.43
CA ALA A 588 -11.13 29.27 -24.74
C ALA A 588 -11.96 28.63 -25.88
N GLY A 589 -12.86 27.70 -25.59
CA GLY A 589 -13.72 27.06 -26.60
C GLY A 589 -13.07 25.89 -27.37
N GLY A 590 -11.88 25.45 -26.99
CA GLY A 590 -11.13 24.36 -27.63
C GLY A 590 -11.87 23.02 -27.64
N ARG A 591 -11.53 22.14 -28.60
CA ARG A 591 -12.12 20.80 -28.74
C ARG A 591 -11.64 19.86 -27.63
N SER A 592 -12.45 18.83 -27.32
CA SER A 592 -12.09 17.74 -26.42
C SER A 592 -10.80 17.04 -26.84
N VAL A 593 -9.97 16.66 -25.90
CA VAL A 593 -8.77 15.83 -26.14
C VAL A 593 -9.15 14.36 -26.29
N ASN A 594 -8.18 13.52 -26.65
CA ASN A 594 -8.34 12.06 -26.68
C ASN A 594 -8.46 11.52 -25.27
N ALA A 595 -9.63 10.94 -24.94
CA ALA A 595 -9.91 10.41 -23.61
C ALA A 595 -9.05 9.19 -23.26
N GLY A 596 -8.73 8.31 -24.23
CA GLY A 596 -7.91 7.12 -23.98
C GLY A 596 -6.49 7.48 -23.55
N LYS A 597 -5.84 8.40 -24.27
CA LYS A 597 -4.50 8.87 -23.88
C LYS A 597 -4.52 9.57 -22.52
N LEU A 598 -5.54 10.39 -22.27
CA LEU A 598 -5.68 11.08 -20.98
C LEU A 598 -5.90 10.09 -19.84
N GLU A 599 -6.60 8.97 -20.09
CA GLU A 599 -6.80 7.90 -19.08
C GLU A 599 -5.51 7.16 -18.76
N GLU A 600 -4.63 6.93 -19.74
CA GLU A 600 -3.30 6.35 -19.51
C GLU A 600 -2.45 7.27 -18.61
N GLU A 601 -2.49 8.59 -18.85
CA GLU A 601 -1.81 9.58 -18.01
C GLU A 601 -2.41 9.60 -16.59
N CYS A 602 -3.74 9.51 -16.44
CA CYS A 602 -4.42 9.42 -15.14
C CYS A 602 -3.99 8.16 -14.35
N LYS A 603 -3.90 7.02 -15.03
CA LYS A 603 -3.47 5.75 -14.44
C LYS A 603 -2.04 5.85 -13.94
N HIS A 604 -1.11 6.35 -14.77
CA HIS A 604 0.28 6.58 -14.39
C HIS A 604 0.37 7.47 -13.13
N CYS A 605 -0.36 8.60 -13.11
CA CYS A 605 -0.36 9.50 -11.94
C CYS A 605 -0.86 8.81 -10.67
N SER A 606 -1.88 7.95 -10.78
CA SER A 606 -2.42 7.19 -9.63
C SER A 606 -1.43 6.13 -9.12
N GLU A 607 -0.70 5.48 -10.03
CA GLU A 607 0.36 4.52 -9.69
C GLU A 607 1.52 5.20 -8.98
N MET A 608 1.99 6.34 -9.50
CA MET A 608 3.09 7.11 -8.90
C MET A 608 2.71 7.68 -7.52
N GLU A 609 1.48 8.16 -7.34
CA GLU A 609 0.96 8.58 -6.04
C GLU A 609 0.99 7.44 -5.02
N GLN A 610 0.61 6.22 -5.45
CA GLN A 610 0.65 5.05 -4.56
C GLN A 610 2.09 4.66 -4.18
N LEU A 611 3.04 4.76 -5.12
CA LEU A 611 4.46 4.50 -4.84
C LEU A 611 5.03 5.55 -3.89
N ALA A 612 4.70 6.83 -4.10
CA ALA A 612 5.09 7.93 -3.22
C ALA A 612 4.56 7.73 -1.79
N ALA A 613 3.27 7.39 -1.63
CA ALA A 613 2.68 7.09 -0.33
C ALA A 613 3.28 5.84 0.35
N ASN A 614 3.75 4.86 -0.43
CA ASN A 614 4.46 3.71 0.10
C ASN A 614 5.86 4.10 0.61
N ALA A 615 6.59 4.94 -0.14
CA ALA A 615 7.90 5.45 0.26
C ALA A 615 7.81 6.30 1.53
N GLU A 616 6.81 7.19 1.63
CA GLU A 616 6.52 7.97 2.83
C GLU A 616 6.32 7.05 4.05
N ARG A 617 5.43 6.06 3.95
CA ARG A 617 5.20 5.08 5.03
C ARG A 617 6.45 4.29 5.40
N SER A 618 7.28 3.93 4.42
CA SER A 618 8.55 3.24 4.68
C SER A 618 9.55 4.14 5.40
N SER A 619 9.59 5.44 5.08
CA SER A 619 10.46 6.41 5.78
C SER A 619 10.00 6.65 7.21
N ILE A 620 8.67 6.77 7.44
CA ILE A 620 8.10 6.86 8.78
C ILE A 620 8.46 5.60 9.59
N LYS A 621 8.28 4.41 9.00
CA LYS A 621 8.61 3.15 9.66
C LYS A 621 10.09 3.02 9.99
N TYR A 622 10.97 3.44 9.08
CA TYR A 622 12.41 3.47 9.33
C TYR A 622 12.73 4.38 10.53
N LYS A 623 12.18 5.60 10.57
CA LYS A 623 12.38 6.55 11.68
C LYS A 623 11.76 6.07 13.00
N GLN A 624 10.64 5.37 12.96
CA GLN A 624 10.08 4.71 14.15
C GLN A 624 11.04 3.67 14.72
N VAL A 625 11.61 2.81 13.86
CA VAL A 625 12.56 1.77 14.29
C VAL A 625 13.85 2.41 14.80
N GLU A 626 14.37 3.45 14.12
CA GLU A 626 15.56 4.20 14.56
C GLU A 626 15.34 4.84 15.93
N TYR A 627 14.22 5.54 16.14
CA TYR A 627 13.85 6.11 17.43
C TYR A 627 13.78 5.05 18.54
N MET A 628 13.15 3.91 18.26
CA MET A 628 12.98 2.84 19.23
C MET A 628 14.27 2.06 19.53
N THR A 629 15.35 2.24 18.76
CA THR A 629 16.65 1.65 19.03
C THR A 629 17.23 2.16 20.36
N GLU A 630 16.98 3.43 20.69
CA GLU A 630 17.42 4.04 21.95
C GLU A 630 16.51 3.67 23.15
N HIS A 631 15.37 3.03 22.86
CA HIS A 631 14.34 2.66 23.85
C HIS A 631 14.27 1.16 24.11
N LEU A 632 15.31 0.40 23.72
CA LEU A 632 15.38 -1.03 23.98
C LEU A 632 15.29 -1.36 25.47
N GLY A 633 14.46 -2.34 25.81
CA GLY A 633 14.23 -2.79 27.19
C GLY A 633 13.23 -1.94 27.98
N GLN A 634 12.71 -0.86 27.43
CA GLN A 634 11.68 -0.03 28.07
C GLN A 634 10.28 -0.63 27.89
N ASP A 635 9.40 -0.39 28.87
CA ASP A 635 8.02 -0.85 28.89
C ASP A 635 7.08 0.26 28.42
N TYR A 636 6.10 -0.11 27.59
CA TYR A 636 5.09 0.79 27.05
C TYR A 636 3.69 0.19 27.14
N GLU A 637 2.69 1.04 27.28
CA GLU A 637 1.30 0.67 27.06
C GLU A 637 0.96 0.82 25.59
N GLY A 638 0.17 -0.11 25.06
CA GLY A 638 -0.25 -0.09 23.67
C GLY A 638 -1.54 -0.85 23.43
N VAL A 639 -2.01 -0.78 22.22
CA VAL A 639 -3.25 -1.43 21.75
C VAL A 639 -2.90 -2.43 20.65
N ILE A 640 -3.54 -3.59 20.66
CA ILE A 640 -3.39 -4.57 19.59
C ILE A 640 -4.02 -4.01 18.31
N SER A 641 -3.18 -3.59 17.36
CA SER A 641 -3.53 -2.98 16.06
C SER A 641 -3.73 -4.01 14.94
N GLY A 642 -3.26 -5.25 15.16
CA GLY A 642 -3.39 -6.34 14.21
C GLY A 642 -3.19 -7.70 14.84
N VAL A 643 -3.91 -8.71 14.34
CA VAL A 643 -3.77 -10.11 14.76
C VAL A 643 -3.56 -10.96 13.53
N THR A 644 -2.52 -11.79 13.54
CA THR A 644 -2.15 -12.67 12.42
C THR A 644 -1.72 -14.05 12.95
N GLU A 645 -1.53 -15.01 12.06
CA GLU A 645 -0.94 -16.31 12.41
C GLU A 645 0.50 -16.21 12.98
N TRP A 646 1.21 -15.11 12.66
CA TRP A 646 2.59 -14.85 13.10
C TRP A 646 2.69 -14.23 14.50
N GLY A 647 1.61 -13.55 14.95
CA GLY A 647 1.56 -12.87 16.23
C GLY A 647 0.64 -11.66 16.27
N LEU A 648 0.87 -10.83 17.30
CA LEU A 648 0.13 -9.61 17.57
C LEU A 648 0.92 -8.39 17.11
N TYR A 649 0.34 -7.54 16.30
CA TYR A 649 0.86 -6.20 16.08
C TYR A 649 0.33 -5.29 17.18
N VAL A 650 1.20 -4.56 17.81
CA VAL A 650 0.86 -3.65 18.91
C VAL A 650 1.32 -2.25 18.54
N GLU A 651 0.41 -1.29 18.59
CA GLU A 651 0.68 0.14 18.43
C GLU A 651 0.81 0.77 19.83
N LEU A 652 1.92 1.46 20.07
CA LEU A 652 2.20 2.10 21.37
C LEU A 652 1.38 3.38 21.51
N ASN A 653 0.82 3.66 22.69
CA ASN A 653 -0.02 4.83 22.92
C ASN A 653 0.75 6.15 22.87
N GLU A 654 2.02 6.16 23.30
CA GLU A 654 2.81 7.39 23.46
C GLU A 654 3.38 7.92 22.13
N ASN A 655 3.65 7.05 21.16
CA ASN A 655 4.38 7.43 19.94
C ASN A 655 3.86 6.76 18.66
N LEU A 656 2.77 5.98 18.76
CA LEU A 656 2.16 5.18 17.68
C LEU A 656 3.16 4.30 16.91
N CYS A 657 4.31 3.95 17.53
CA CYS A 657 5.21 2.98 16.96
C CYS A 657 4.58 1.59 17.02
N GLU A 658 4.50 0.92 15.87
CA GLU A 658 3.93 -0.43 15.78
C GLU A 658 5.04 -1.47 15.77
N GLY A 659 4.90 -2.52 16.58
CA GLY A 659 5.80 -3.67 16.61
C GLY A 659 5.06 -4.99 16.68
N LEU A 660 5.79 -6.08 16.40
CA LEU A 660 5.27 -7.44 16.43
C LEU A 660 5.60 -8.11 17.76
N VAL A 661 4.60 -8.68 18.42
CA VAL A 661 4.77 -9.71 19.44
C VAL A 661 4.63 -11.07 18.75
N PRO A 662 5.74 -11.80 18.48
CA PRO A 662 5.66 -13.06 17.77
C PRO A 662 4.87 -14.11 18.60
N VAL A 663 4.04 -14.92 17.93
CA VAL A 663 3.24 -15.97 18.60
C VAL A 663 4.10 -16.95 19.39
N ARG A 664 5.37 -17.19 18.96
CA ARG A 664 6.34 -18.05 19.66
C ARG A 664 6.79 -17.48 20.99
N ASP A 665 6.66 -16.16 21.19
CA ASP A 665 7.07 -15.46 22.41
C ASP A 665 5.91 -15.33 23.43
N LEU A 666 4.71 -15.77 23.05
CA LEU A 666 3.57 -15.99 23.95
C LEU A 666 3.77 -17.32 24.67
N ALA A 667 4.48 -17.30 25.83
CA ALA A 667 4.97 -18.52 26.47
C ALA A 667 3.96 -19.20 27.41
N ASP A 668 2.82 -18.57 27.67
CA ASP A 668 1.77 -19.03 28.59
C ASP A 668 0.91 -20.15 28.01
N ASP A 669 0.66 -20.15 26.67
CA ASP A 669 -0.13 -21.17 26.00
C ASP A 669 0.33 -21.40 24.55
N TYR A 670 -0.34 -22.30 23.81
CA TYR A 670 -0.28 -22.41 22.35
C TYR A 670 -1.48 -21.72 21.78
N TYR A 671 -1.28 -20.81 20.82
CA TYR A 671 -2.31 -19.97 20.24
C TYR A 671 -2.65 -20.39 18.82
N ASP A 672 -3.96 -20.50 18.56
CA ASP A 672 -4.53 -20.68 17.21
C ASP A 672 -5.10 -19.35 16.74
N PHE A 673 -4.87 -19.04 15.46
CA PHE A 673 -5.43 -17.84 14.83
C PHE A 673 -6.86 -18.10 14.38
N ASP A 674 -7.79 -17.31 14.87
CA ASP A 674 -9.19 -17.27 14.45
C ASP A 674 -9.39 -16.09 13.50
N ASP A 675 -9.30 -16.36 12.18
CA ASP A 675 -9.42 -15.36 11.13
C ASP A 675 -10.80 -14.67 11.13
N LYS A 676 -11.87 -15.39 11.47
CA LYS A 676 -13.25 -14.86 11.49
C LYS A 676 -13.48 -13.81 12.59
N ASN A 677 -12.79 -13.93 13.70
CA ASN A 677 -12.94 -13.05 14.85
C ASN A 677 -11.70 -12.17 15.08
N HIS A 678 -10.70 -12.25 14.19
CA HIS A 678 -9.42 -11.51 14.27
C HIS A 678 -8.79 -11.59 15.67
N CYS A 679 -8.63 -12.83 16.18
CA CYS A 679 -8.05 -13.04 17.51
C CYS A 679 -7.13 -14.27 17.54
N LEU A 680 -6.17 -14.25 18.49
CA LEU A 680 -5.45 -15.45 18.90
C LEU A 680 -6.15 -16.07 20.10
N VAL A 681 -6.39 -17.40 20.03
CA VAL A 681 -7.10 -18.15 21.07
C VAL A 681 -6.17 -19.20 21.67
N GLY A 682 -5.91 -19.12 22.97
CA GLY A 682 -5.10 -20.09 23.71
C GLY A 682 -5.82 -21.43 23.83
N ARG A 683 -5.12 -22.52 23.51
CA ARG A 683 -5.64 -23.89 23.51
C ARG A 683 -5.98 -24.46 24.89
N ARG A 684 -5.24 -24.05 25.92
CA ARG A 684 -5.33 -24.60 27.28
C ARG A 684 -6.02 -23.64 28.25
N GLY A 685 -5.57 -22.38 28.25
CA GLY A 685 -6.05 -21.35 29.19
C GLY A 685 -7.28 -20.60 28.70
N GLY A 686 -7.63 -20.71 27.41
CA GLY A 686 -8.74 -19.98 26.81
C GLY A 686 -8.53 -18.47 26.75
N VAL A 687 -7.31 -17.98 27.05
CA VAL A 687 -6.93 -16.58 26.93
C VAL A 687 -7.09 -16.16 25.48
N ARG A 688 -7.66 -15.00 25.25
CA ARG A 688 -7.87 -14.45 23.90
C ARG A 688 -7.26 -13.09 23.82
N TYR A 689 -6.41 -12.90 22.80
CA TYR A 689 -5.91 -11.59 22.40
C TYR A 689 -6.70 -11.13 21.18
N ARG A 690 -7.41 -10.04 21.32
CA ARG A 690 -8.28 -9.49 20.29
C ARG A 690 -7.72 -8.18 19.79
N LEU A 691 -8.09 -7.85 18.61
CA LEU A 691 -7.89 -6.53 18.06
C LEU A 691 -8.56 -5.48 18.99
N GLY A 692 -7.84 -4.40 19.32
CA GLY A 692 -8.31 -3.36 20.24
C GLY A 692 -8.05 -3.62 21.73
N ASP A 693 -7.52 -4.80 22.11
CA ASP A 693 -7.17 -5.05 23.51
C ASP A 693 -5.95 -4.21 23.93
N ASN A 694 -6.02 -3.62 25.12
CA ASN A 694 -4.88 -2.93 25.73
C ASN A 694 -3.88 -3.95 26.27
N VAL A 695 -2.62 -3.73 25.98
CA VAL A 695 -1.54 -4.60 26.41
C VAL A 695 -0.32 -3.78 26.84
N LYS A 696 0.46 -4.35 27.78
CA LYS A 696 1.76 -3.79 28.14
C LYS A 696 2.84 -4.58 27.45
N VAL A 697 3.76 -3.88 26.78
CA VAL A 697 4.84 -4.50 26.01
C VAL A 697 6.19 -3.90 26.36
N ARG A 698 7.24 -4.70 26.19
CA ARG A 698 8.64 -4.28 26.25
C ARG A 698 9.25 -4.32 24.87
N VAL A 699 10.04 -3.30 24.53
CA VAL A 699 10.81 -3.27 23.29
C VAL A 699 11.93 -4.30 23.37
N ALA A 700 11.80 -5.39 22.63
CA ALA A 700 12.74 -6.51 22.69
C ALA A 700 13.85 -6.37 21.62
N ARG A 701 13.51 -5.89 20.43
CA ARG A 701 14.43 -5.77 19.31
C ARG A 701 13.99 -4.66 18.36
N ALA A 702 14.96 -3.91 17.85
CA ALA A 702 14.81 -3.01 16.72
C ALA A 702 15.77 -3.45 15.60
N ASP A 703 15.23 -3.70 14.41
CA ASP A 703 16.00 -4.16 13.24
C ASP A 703 15.81 -3.11 12.12
N LEU A 704 16.81 -2.25 11.95
CA LEU A 704 16.76 -1.14 10.96
C LEU A 704 16.72 -1.66 9.52
N ASP A 705 17.50 -2.68 9.21
CA ASP A 705 17.58 -3.24 7.85
C ASP A 705 16.22 -3.79 7.40
N LYS A 706 15.50 -4.45 8.33
CA LYS A 706 14.17 -5.01 8.06
C LYS A 706 13.04 -4.03 8.34
N LYS A 707 13.35 -2.86 8.90
CA LYS A 707 12.36 -1.88 9.36
C LYS A 707 11.33 -2.52 10.31
N GLN A 708 11.79 -3.36 11.27
CA GLN A 708 10.95 -4.15 12.16
C GLN A 708 11.24 -3.88 13.64
N LEU A 709 10.16 -3.82 14.42
CA LEU A 709 10.20 -3.79 15.88
C LEU A 709 9.58 -5.08 16.40
N ASP A 710 10.30 -5.77 17.29
CA ASP A 710 9.78 -6.91 18.03
C ASP A 710 9.53 -6.50 19.46
N PHE A 711 8.35 -6.82 19.96
CA PHE A 711 7.91 -6.58 21.32
C PHE A 711 7.71 -7.89 22.06
N VAL A 712 7.69 -7.81 23.38
CA VAL A 712 7.33 -8.92 24.28
C VAL A 712 6.27 -8.43 25.24
N LEU A 713 5.21 -9.22 25.45
CA LEU A 713 4.18 -8.90 26.44
C LEU A 713 4.79 -8.91 27.85
N VAL A 714 4.34 -7.97 28.67
CA VAL A 714 4.77 -7.80 30.07
C VAL A 714 3.55 -7.96 30.96
N ASP A 715 3.70 -8.70 32.06
CA ASP A 715 2.66 -8.83 33.09
C ASP A 715 2.58 -7.57 33.97
N ASP A 716 1.56 -7.49 34.84
CA ASP A 716 1.36 -6.37 35.77
C ASP A 716 2.54 -6.18 36.74
N SER A 717 3.41 -7.18 36.90
CA SER A 717 4.61 -7.11 37.74
C SER A 717 5.87 -6.65 36.99
N GLY A 718 5.73 -6.33 35.69
CA GLY A 718 6.84 -5.92 34.81
C GLY A 718 7.71 -7.09 34.34
N ARG A 719 7.22 -8.34 34.39
CA ARG A 719 7.96 -9.52 33.90
C ARG A 719 7.59 -9.85 32.49
N PRO A 720 8.57 -10.05 31.60
CA PRO A 720 8.29 -10.51 30.25
C PRO A 720 7.64 -11.90 30.25
N GLN A 721 6.55 -12.07 29.53
CA GLN A 721 5.83 -13.33 29.47
C GLN A 721 6.59 -14.45 28.74
N ASN A 722 7.62 -14.11 27.95
CA ASN A 722 8.50 -15.09 27.29
C ASN A 722 9.49 -15.74 28.24
N GLU A 723 9.69 -15.23 29.48
CA GLU A 723 10.49 -15.88 30.51
C GLU A 723 9.61 -16.84 31.30
N ARG A 724 9.72 -18.15 31.03
CA ARG A 724 9.13 -19.16 31.92
C ARG A 724 9.68 -18.94 33.33
N PRO A 725 8.82 -18.86 34.37
CA PRO A 725 9.28 -18.71 35.75
C PRO A 725 10.35 -19.76 36.06
N LYS A 726 11.48 -19.34 36.62
CA LYS A 726 12.58 -20.27 37.02
C LYS A 726 12.06 -21.42 37.87
N SER A 727 11.02 -21.18 38.69
CA SER A 727 10.31 -22.18 39.50
C SER A 727 9.68 -23.31 38.68
N VAL A 728 9.19 -23.06 37.45
CA VAL A 728 8.61 -24.10 36.57
C VAL A 728 9.72 -24.91 35.90
N ARG A 729 10.88 -24.29 35.58
CA ARG A 729 12.06 -25.01 35.08
C ARG A 729 12.65 -25.92 36.15
N GLU A 730 12.72 -25.45 37.39
CA GLU A 730 13.19 -26.24 38.53
C GLU A 730 12.17 -27.33 38.91
N ALA A 731 10.89 -27.06 38.91
CA ALA A 731 9.84 -28.05 39.17
C ALA A 731 9.80 -29.17 38.12
N LEU A 732 10.02 -28.88 36.85
CA LEU A 732 10.12 -29.88 35.79
C LEU A 732 11.44 -30.68 35.88
N ALA A 733 12.54 -30.04 36.28
CA ALA A 733 13.83 -30.71 36.50
C ALA A 733 13.81 -31.63 37.72
N THR A 734 13.11 -31.27 38.81
CA THR A 734 12.93 -32.10 40.01
C THR A 734 11.92 -33.23 39.80
N SER A 735 10.84 -33.01 39.04
CA SER A 735 9.89 -34.07 38.69
C SER A 735 10.50 -35.17 37.78
N GLY A 736 11.45 -34.79 36.90
CA GLY A 736 12.23 -35.71 36.08
C GLY A 736 13.21 -36.58 36.92
N LYS A 737 13.77 -36.05 37.99
CA LYS A 737 14.69 -36.78 38.90
C LYS A 737 13.92 -37.74 39.83
N GLN A 738 12.74 -37.42 40.31
CA GLN A 738 11.95 -38.30 41.15
C GLN A 738 11.34 -39.51 40.41
N ARG A 739 11.16 -39.48 39.10
CA ARG A 739 10.72 -40.65 38.33
C ARG A 739 11.84 -41.66 38.09
N ASN A 740 13.09 -41.29 38.14
CA ASN A 740 14.24 -42.23 37.95
C ASN A 740 14.74 -42.88 39.26
N SER A 741 14.31 -42.43 40.47
CA SER A 741 14.74 -43.00 41.73
C SER A 741 13.84 -44.12 42.31
N ARG A 742 12.74 -44.47 41.66
CA ARG A 742 11.80 -45.54 42.08
C ARG A 742 11.88 -46.82 41.26
N ARG A 743 12.94 -47.08 40.53
CA ARG A 743 13.20 -48.38 39.90
C ARG A 743 14.58 -48.91 40.27
N SER A 744 14.69 -49.38 41.54
CA SER A 744 15.72 -50.35 41.95
C SER A 744 15.17 -51.75 41.81
N PRO A 745 15.82 -52.71 41.19
CA PRO A 745 15.33 -54.08 41.12
C PRO A 745 15.57 -54.80 42.46
N LYS A 746 14.49 -55.31 43.03
CA LYS A 746 14.58 -56.26 44.14
C LYS A 746 15.36 -57.50 43.69
N LYS A 747 16.56 -57.76 44.28
CA LYS A 747 17.29 -59.01 44.20
C LYS A 747 16.48 -60.07 44.89
N CYS A 748 16.06 -61.09 44.16
CA CYS A 748 15.42 -62.30 44.65
C CYS A 748 16.55 -63.27 45.15
N ASN A 749 16.71 -63.45 46.45
CA ASN A 749 17.56 -64.48 47.00
C ASN A 749 16.82 -65.83 46.96
N ARG A 750 17.29 -66.77 46.20
CA ARG A 750 16.94 -68.21 46.32
C ARG A 750 18.04 -68.91 47.15
N PRO A 751 17.64 -69.70 48.15
CA PRO A 751 18.63 -70.47 48.94
C PRO A 751 19.03 -71.72 48.11
N ARG A 752 20.37 -71.99 48.13
CA ARG A 752 20.93 -73.24 47.66
C ARG A 752 20.61 -74.35 48.66
N ARG A 753 19.96 -75.42 48.24
CA ARG A 753 20.03 -76.73 48.91
C ARG A 753 21.11 -77.58 48.27
N LYS A 754 21.79 -78.36 49.13
CA LYS A 754 22.84 -79.34 48.96
C LYS A 754 22.84 -80.08 47.64
#